data_dd543d56a5926f3dfa9c5f285b83e75b
#
_entry.id   dd543d56a5926f3dfa9c5f285b83e75b
#
_cell.length_a   1.000
_cell.length_b   1.000
_cell.length_c   1.000
_cell.angle_alpha   90.00
_cell.angle_beta   90.00
_cell.angle_gamma   90.00
#
_symmetry.space_group_name_H-M   'P 1'
#
loop_
_entity.id
_entity.type
_entity.pdbx_description
1 polymer ?
#
loop_
_entity_poly.entity_id
_entity_poly.type
_entity_poly.pdbx_seq_one_letter_code
_entity_poly.pdbx_strand_id
1 'polypeptide(L)'
;MSSALVVYSSFIPQSENFSLFAGIGSILLILSSYTLYKLFERIFPKTKQYYGAILIGYVISVSIFVLTNFFTPMSALEENSISWRFTLLKGGATKTEKESDSGKIEYTRYSPPQGARQDIQIIGITTNTLEKLQGTWPLPWENYSSIIKHFQNTNNNLLMFDIFFVDYKKGQVEPMVSALKGNKGVLFDYPMETSAESRDEVINLEERISILRKFRLKNVAGKSEDLSEWVKFPVPPIEQISSLSAGLGFANIKKDESGLNRKMPMLVKLNSHGPNKEVEYFPSIDFLLACKYFGVDVVNDTEVVLGEYIKIKNIPKKEITTFNRQTLKNETKDVMHIPNEKREIIIPIDQDGQMEINFVGGRYSFRSHELFEVATEWNNETASQFNNTIFLVAMYYATGRGASKDSHLSPFGEMSGIEHHAHALNTILNQNFLKTQPVWMSFLIYVFMGILIGFVQPRVKTWLGFILIVVIALIYFSMTLVNFYYFNFINIFPTVLFEQLVIFVGIIGFKILTEEENVKYIRNTFSKFVSKDVVDELLKNPESIALGGAKREITIFFSDIRGFTTISEALGPEDLVTLLNEYLSAMTEIIIEYKGTIDKYMGDAIMAFWGAPVPLEDHAYYSCLASLYQMQHLNKLQEDWKKRKVPSIDIGIGLNTGSAVVGNMGSSHRMDYTCMGDTINLGSRLEGSNKAYGTNIIMSEYTYEKVKDRVYARELDLVQVKGKTQPVRIYELIGLVNDADFEKFKRPLQ
;
A
#
# COMPACT_ATOMS: atom_id res chain seq x y z
N MET A 1 10.04 17.69 -1.38
CA MET A 1 9.56 17.55 0.00
C MET A 1 8.77 18.75 0.50
N SER A 2 9.21 19.99 0.32
CA SER A 2 8.46 21.20 0.74
C SER A 2 7.11 21.38 0.03
N SER A 3 6.98 21.04 -1.25
CA SER A 3 5.74 21.16 -2.02
C SER A 3 4.65 20.15 -1.62
N ALA A 4 5.03 18.97 -1.15
CA ALA A 4 4.09 17.96 -0.64
C ALA A 4 3.50 18.37 0.72
N LEU A 5 4.28 19.08 1.54
CA LEU A 5 3.82 19.59 2.84
C LEU A 5 2.82 20.75 2.70
N VAL A 6 2.92 21.56 1.65
CA VAL A 6 1.99 22.67 1.36
C VAL A 6 0.64 22.14 0.88
N VAL A 7 0.62 21.06 0.09
CA VAL A 7 -0.63 20.39 -0.32
C VAL A 7 -1.30 19.71 0.88
N TYR A 8 -0.52 19.21 1.84
CA TYR A 8 -1.02 18.58 3.06
C TYR A 8 -1.78 19.55 3.99
N SER A 9 -1.35 20.82 4.05
CA SER A 9 -1.97 21.83 4.93
C SER A 9 -3.34 22.31 4.48
N SER A 10 -3.73 22.09 3.21
CA SER A 10 -5.00 22.57 2.65
C SER A 10 -6.18 21.59 2.80
N PHE A 11 -5.94 20.33 3.23
CA PHE A 11 -6.96 19.29 3.32
C PHE A 11 -7.34 18.85 4.74
N ILE A 12 -6.78 19.45 5.79
CA ILE A 12 -7.04 19.05 7.19
C ILE A 12 -7.63 20.23 7.97
N PRO A 13 -8.65 19.99 8.82
CA PRO A 13 -9.23 21.04 9.66
C PRO A 13 -8.15 21.70 10.51
N GLN A 14 -8.12 23.01 10.50
CA GLN A 14 -7.18 23.85 11.27
C GLN A 14 -7.40 23.67 12.78
N SER A 15 -6.84 22.62 13.37
CA SER A 15 -6.55 22.64 14.81
C SER A 15 -5.17 23.28 14.98
N GLU A 16 -5.05 24.24 15.88
CA GLU A 16 -3.79 24.97 16.17
C GLU A 16 -2.60 24.03 16.49
N ASN A 17 -2.87 22.81 16.90
CA ASN A 17 -1.87 21.80 17.24
C ASN A 17 -1.38 20.96 16.04
N PHE A 18 -2.08 21.01 14.89
CA PHE A 18 -1.74 20.12 13.75
C PHE A 18 -0.38 20.44 13.13
N SER A 19 -0.03 21.72 12.98
CA SER A 19 1.28 22.13 12.42
C SER A 19 2.45 21.71 13.31
N LEU A 20 2.26 21.72 14.63
CA LEU A 20 3.25 21.27 15.61
C LEU A 20 3.44 19.75 15.55
N PHE A 21 2.36 18.97 15.51
CA PHE A 21 2.40 17.50 15.40
C PHE A 21 2.99 17.05 14.06
N ALA A 22 2.64 17.71 12.94
CA ALA A 22 3.22 17.43 11.65
C ALA A 22 4.73 17.76 11.60
N GLY A 23 5.15 18.84 12.24
CA GLY A 23 6.56 19.21 12.38
C GLY A 23 7.35 18.20 13.20
N ILE A 24 6.86 17.82 14.37
CA ILE A 24 7.49 16.80 15.23
C ILE A 24 7.51 15.44 14.52
N GLY A 25 6.41 15.03 13.89
CA GLY A 25 6.33 13.78 13.12
C GLY A 25 7.35 13.72 11.98
N SER A 26 7.55 14.83 11.25
CA SER A 26 8.55 14.93 10.18
C SER A 26 9.98 14.80 10.72
N ILE A 27 10.29 15.43 11.85
CA ILE A 27 11.60 15.32 12.51
C ILE A 27 11.84 13.87 12.97
N LEU A 28 10.85 13.25 13.61
CA LEU A 28 10.94 11.85 14.06
C LEU A 28 11.12 10.89 12.88
N LEU A 29 10.45 11.13 11.75
CA LEU A 29 10.62 10.34 10.53
C LEU A 29 12.04 10.47 9.97
N ILE A 30 12.61 11.67 9.93
CA ILE A 30 13.99 11.90 9.48
C ILE A 30 14.98 11.20 10.41
N LEU A 31 14.83 11.35 11.72
CA LEU A 31 15.73 10.74 12.72
C LEU A 31 15.63 9.21 12.67
N SER A 32 14.43 8.66 12.59
CA SER A 32 14.24 7.20 12.50
C SER A 32 14.76 6.64 11.17
N SER A 33 14.59 7.37 10.07
CA SER A 33 15.17 7.02 8.76
C SER A 33 16.69 7.00 8.79
N TYR A 34 17.33 8.00 9.42
CA TYR A 34 18.77 8.05 9.60
C TYR A 34 19.27 6.89 10.48
N THR A 35 18.55 6.61 11.56
CA THR A 35 18.88 5.50 12.47
C THR A 35 18.79 4.16 11.75
N LEU A 36 17.73 3.96 10.96
CA LEU A 36 17.54 2.77 10.13
C LEU A 36 18.66 2.62 9.10
N TYR A 37 19.04 3.71 8.42
CA TYR A 37 20.16 3.71 7.48
C TYR A 37 21.46 3.25 8.18
N LYS A 38 21.79 3.82 9.34
CA LYS A 38 22.99 3.44 10.13
C LYS A 38 22.95 2.00 10.61
N LEU A 39 21.77 1.51 11.02
CA LEU A 39 21.59 0.12 11.42
C LEU A 39 21.88 -0.84 10.26
N PHE A 40 21.32 -0.57 9.08
CA PHE A 40 21.56 -1.39 7.89
C PHE A 40 23.01 -1.31 7.40
N GLU A 41 23.64 -0.15 7.47
CA GLU A 41 25.08 0.02 7.16
C GLU A 41 25.95 -0.88 8.05
N ARG A 42 25.58 -1.02 9.32
CA ARG A 42 26.31 -1.87 10.28
C ARG A 42 26.06 -3.37 10.07
N ILE A 43 24.79 -3.76 9.80
CA ILE A 43 24.40 -5.18 9.70
C ILE A 43 24.74 -5.75 8.33
N PHE A 44 24.56 -4.98 7.26
CA PHE A 44 24.67 -5.42 5.87
C PHE A 44 25.61 -4.55 5.01
N PRO A 45 26.89 -4.38 5.37
CA PRO A 45 27.78 -3.41 4.70
C PRO A 45 27.95 -3.65 3.19
N LYS A 46 27.86 -4.91 2.75
CA LYS A 46 27.99 -5.29 1.33
C LYS A 46 26.78 -4.88 0.45
N THR A 47 25.68 -4.45 1.03
CA THR A 47 24.45 -4.13 0.33
C THR A 47 24.11 -2.63 0.34
N LYS A 48 25.11 -1.78 0.58
CA LYS A 48 24.98 -0.32 0.70
C LYS A 48 24.22 0.33 -0.48
N GLN A 49 24.42 -0.18 -1.69
CA GLN A 49 23.74 0.29 -2.91
C GLN A 49 22.21 0.18 -2.86
N TYR A 50 21.65 -0.65 -1.96
CA TYR A 50 20.20 -0.85 -1.84
C TYR A 50 19.56 -0.10 -0.68
N TYR A 51 20.33 0.62 0.13
CA TYR A 51 19.79 1.32 1.31
C TYR A 51 18.76 2.39 0.95
N GLY A 52 18.93 3.05 -0.21
CA GLY A 52 17.95 4.01 -0.70
C GLY A 52 16.55 3.41 -0.89
N ALA A 53 16.47 2.21 -1.46
CA ALA A 53 15.20 1.52 -1.66
C ALA A 53 14.54 1.08 -0.36
N ILE A 54 15.33 0.60 0.62
CA ILE A 54 14.82 0.26 1.97
C ILE A 54 14.26 1.50 2.67
N LEU A 55 14.98 2.63 2.54
CA LEU A 55 14.55 3.90 3.12
C LEU A 55 13.26 4.42 2.47
N ILE A 56 13.14 4.30 1.16
CA ILE A 56 11.90 4.62 0.43
C ILE A 56 10.75 3.77 0.95
N GLY A 57 10.94 2.46 1.08
CA GLY A 57 9.93 1.55 1.64
C GLY A 57 9.50 1.99 3.04
N TYR A 58 10.43 2.27 3.93
CA TYR A 58 10.15 2.73 5.29
C TYR A 58 9.37 4.06 5.32
N VAL A 59 9.82 5.06 4.56
CA VAL A 59 9.18 6.39 4.53
C VAL A 59 7.75 6.30 3.99
N ILE A 60 7.54 5.52 2.92
CA ILE A 60 6.20 5.30 2.35
C ILE A 60 5.31 4.59 3.38
N SER A 61 5.80 3.56 4.05
CA SER A 61 5.05 2.82 5.07
C SER A 61 4.57 3.70 6.21
N VAL A 62 5.45 4.51 6.78
CA VAL A 62 5.08 5.45 7.84
C VAL A 62 4.08 6.50 7.33
N SER A 63 4.26 6.98 6.09
CA SER A 63 3.33 7.94 5.48
C SER A 63 1.95 7.33 5.26
N ILE A 64 1.86 6.12 4.74
CA ILE A 64 0.58 5.41 4.54
C ILE A 64 -0.09 5.11 5.88
N PHE A 65 0.67 4.67 6.91
CA PHE A 65 0.14 4.47 8.25
C PHE A 65 -0.50 5.76 8.81
N VAL A 66 0.17 6.90 8.67
CA VAL A 66 -0.38 8.19 9.10
C VAL A 66 -1.64 8.53 8.29
N LEU A 67 -1.61 8.38 6.96
CA LEU A 67 -2.77 8.63 6.11
C LEU A 67 -3.97 7.75 6.48
N THR A 68 -3.75 6.47 6.77
CA THR A 68 -4.83 5.53 7.13
C THR A 68 -5.52 5.93 8.43
N ASN A 69 -4.77 6.46 9.40
CA ASN A 69 -5.33 6.80 10.71
C ASN A 69 -5.91 8.22 10.80
N PHE A 70 -5.53 9.13 9.90
CA PHE A 70 -5.93 10.54 9.97
C PHE A 70 -6.69 11.05 8.74
N PHE A 71 -6.88 10.21 7.72
CA PHE A 71 -7.54 10.59 6.46
C PHE A 71 -8.75 9.69 6.19
N THR A 72 -9.95 10.23 6.34
CA THR A 72 -11.24 9.50 6.26
C THR A 72 -11.45 8.62 5.02
N PRO A 73 -11.04 8.99 3.79
CA PRO A 73 -11.17 8.09 2.65
C PRO A 73 -10.38 6.78 2.76
N MET A 74 -9.25 6.79 3.47
CA MET A 74 -8.46 5.57 3.69
C MET A 74 -9.08 4.68 4.78
N SER A 75 -9.62 5.26 5.85
CA SER A 75 -10.36 4.50 6.87
C SER A 75 -11.64 3.88 6.29
N ALA A 76 -12.36 4.61 5.42
CA ALA A 76 -13.54 4.09 4.74
C ALA A 76 -13.25 2.89 3.82
N LEU A 77 -12.07 2.83 3.18
CA LEU A 77 -11.65 1.65 2.41
C LEU A 77 -11.48 0.41 3.31
N GLU A 78 -10.89 0.58 4.50
CA GLU A 78 -10.77 -0.51 5.47
C GLU A 78 -12.14 -0.98 5.94
N GLU A 79 -13.01 -0.06 6.28
CA GLU A 79 -14.36 -0.35 6.73
C GLU A 79 -15.20 -1.11 5.68
N ASN A 80 -15.14 -0.69 4.42
CA ASN A 80 -15.79 -1.40 3.33
C ASN A 80 -15.24 -2.82 3.14
N SER A 81 -13.95 -3.02 3.40
CA SER A 81 -13.32 -4.35 3.30
C SER A 81 -13.87 -5.36 4.30
N ILE A 82 -14.32 -4.89 5.47
CA ILE A 82 -14.95 -5.74 6.49
C ILE A 82 -16.27 -6.30 5.94
N SER A 83 -17.07 -5.46 5.31
CA SER A 83 -18.39 -5.84 4.79
C SER A 83 -18.32 -6.96 3.75
N TRP A 84 -17.41 -6.88 2.78
CA TRP A 84 -17.31 -7.95 1.79
C TRP A 84 -16.67 -9.24 2.35
N ARG A 85 -15.87 -9.19 3.43
CA ARG A 85 -15.45 -10.41 4.15
C ARG A 85 -16.65 -11.16 4.74
N PHE A 86 -17.62 -10.45 5.28
CA PHE A 86 -18.88 -11.05 5.71
C PHE A 86 -19.58 -11.76 4.54
N THR A 87 -19.81 -11.06 3.43
CA THR A 87 -20.49 -11.62 2.26
C THR A 87 -19.75 -12.80 1.63
N LEU A 88 -18.42 -12.76 1.59
CA LEU A 88 -17.59 -13.81 1.04
C LEU A 88 -17.59 -15.07 1.91
N LEU A 89 -17.50 -14.91 3.24
CA LEU A 89 -17.24 -16.02 4.16
C LEU A 89 -18.47 -16.51 4.91
N LYS A 90 -19.47 -15.64 5.11
CA LYS A 90 -20.66 -15.96 5.91
C LYS A 90 -21.97 -15.78 5.12
N GLY A 91 -21.90 -15.46 3.83
CA GLY A 91 -23.06 -15.39 2.97
C GLY A 91 -23.71 -16.75 2.78
N GLY A 92 -24.94 -16.90 3.19
CA GLY A 92 -25.64 -18.15 2.97
C GLY A 92 -26.80 -18.52 3.89
N ALA A 93 -27.60 -17.55 4.35
CA ALA A 93 -28.94 -17.93 4.76
C ALA A 93 -29.79 -18.05 3.50
N THR A 94 -30.32 -19.20 3.24
CA THR A 94 -31.19 -19.42 2.11
C THR A 94 -32.59 -19.72 2.58
N LYS A 95 -33.42 -18.70 2.59
CA LYS A 95 -34.82 -18.90 2.27
C LYS A 95 -34.88 -18.94 0.74
N THR A 96 -35.12 -20.09 0.16
CA THR A 96 -35.41 -20.15 -1.29
C THR A 96 -36.84 -19.64 -1.48
N GLU A 97 -36.96 -18.40 -1.92
CA GLU A 97 -38.23 -17.86 -2.38
C GLU A 97 -38.54 -18.50 -3.72
N LYS A 98 -39.58 -19.31 -3.77
CA LYS A 98 -40.22 -19.69 -5.02
C LYS A 98 -41.44 -18.80 -5.18
N GLU A 99 -41.44 -17.98 -6.21
CA GLU A 99 -42.62 -17.30 -6.68
C GLU A 99 -43.56 -18.39 -7.24
N SER A 100 -44.70 -18.61 -6.60
CA SER A 100 -45.71 -19.52 -7.13
C SER A 100 -46.41 -18.83 -8.30
N ASP A 101 -46.98 -19.62 -9.24
CA ASP A 101 -47.78 -19.13 -10.40
C ASP A 101 -48.94 -18.19 -10.00
N SER A 102 -49.23 -18.07 -8.71
CA SER A 102 -50.24 -17.17 -8.14
C SER A 102 -49.68 -15.88 -7.54
N GLY A 103 -48.37 -15.59 -7.72
CA GLY A 103 -47.70 -14.40 -7.14
C GLY A 103 -47.52 -14.43 -5.61
N LYS A 104 -47.80 -15.57 -4.97
CA LYS A 104 -47.51 -15.78 -3.53
C LYS A 104 -46.11 -16.35 -3.34
N ILE A 105 -45.35 -15.74 -2.46
CA ILE A 105 -44.03 -16.24 -2.05
C ILE A 105 -44.25 -17.43 -1.12
N GLU A 106 -44.00 -18.65 -1.62
CA GLU A 106 -43.97 -19.86 -0.80
C GLU A 106 -42.56 -20.16 -0.30
N TYR A 107 -42.42 -20.24 1.02
CA TYR A 107 -41.13 -20.53 1.69
C TYR A 107 -40.92 -22.03 1.80
N THR A 108 -40.05 -22.60 0.96
CA THR A 108 -39.92 -24.04 0.85
C THR A 108 -38.93 -24.68 1.83
N ARG A 109 -37.99 -23.96 2.43
CA ARG A 109 -37.09 -24.49 3.44
C ARG A 109 -36.34 -23.41 4.21
N TYR A 110 -36.43 -23.41 5.54
CA TYR A 110 -35.60 -22.60 6.40
C TYR A 110 -34.37 -23.41 6.83
N SER A 111 -33.18 -22.94 6.44
CA SER A 111 -31.92 -23.46 6.95
C SER A 111 -31.15 -22.30 7.60
N PRO A 112 -31.04 -22.25 8.93
CA PRO A 112 -30.31 -21.20 9.59
C PRO A 112 -28.84 -21.25 9.19
N PRO A 113 -28.16 -20.10 9.03
CA PRO A 113 -26.74 -20.08 8.79
C PRO A 113 -25.98 -20.68 9.97
N GLN A 114 -24.77 -21.17 9.69
CA GLN A 114 -23.91 -21.71 10.74
C GLN A 114 -23.60 -20.62 11.79
N GLY A 115 -23.80 -20.94 13.06
CA GLY A 115 -23.59 -20.02 14.17
C GLY A 115 -24.82 -19.20 14.57
N ALA A 116 -25.93 -19.27 13.85
CA ALA A 116 -27.20 -18.68 14.31
C ALA A 116 -27.82 -19.53 15.43
N ARG A 117 -28.13 -18.89 16.53
CA ARG A 117 -28.76 -19.55 17.68
C ARG A 117 -30.23 -19.82 17.41
N GLN A 118 -30.68 -21.04 17.74
CA GLN A 118 -32.06 -21.45 17.54
C GLN A 118 -32.99 -20.98 18.67
N ASP A 119 -32.44 -20.52 19.79
CA ASP A 119 -33.16 -19.95 20.92
C ASP A 119 -33.34 -18.41 20.81
N ILE A 120 -32.96 -17.80 19.68
CA ILE A 120 -33.35 -16.46 19.27
C ILE A 120 -34.35 -16.60 18.13
N GLN A 121 -35.58 -16.14 18.32
CA GLN A 121 -36.64 -16.24 17.35
C GLN A 121 -37.36 -14.89 17.17
N ILE A 122 -37.91 -14.65 16.00
CA ILE A 122 -38.61 -13.39 15.65
C ILE A 122 -40.11 -13.67 15.57
N ILE A 123 -40.92 -12.84 16.20
CA ILE A 123 -42.37 -12.77 15.96
C ILE A 123 -42.61 -11.52 15.12
N GLY A 124 -42.76 -11.75 13.82
CA GLY A 124 -42.78 -10.67 12.83
C GLY A 124 -44.15 -10.13 12.50
N ILE A 125 -44.29 -8.82 12.48
CA ILE A 125 -45.43 -8.12 11.91
C ILE A 125 -45.13 -7.94 10.41
N THR A 126 -45.63 -8.83 9.60
CA THR A 126 -45.43 -8.84 8.15
C THR A 126 -46.65 -8.22 7.44
N THR A 127 -46.60 -8.07 6.13
CA THR A 127 -47.77 -7.70 5.29
C THR A 127 -48.91 -8.70 5.49
N ASN A 128 -48.60 -10.00 5.53
CA ASN A 128 -49.57 -11.05 5.76
C ASN A 128 -50.25 -10.92 7.15
N THR A 129 -49.49 -10.61 8.19
CA THR A 129 -50.05 -10.30 9.53
C THR A 129 -51.05 -9.14 9.48
N LEU A 130 -50.72 -8.03 8.80
CA LEU A 130 -51.60 -6.84 8.68
C LEU A 130 -52.87 -7.19 7.91
N GLU A 131 -52.79 -7.96 6.83
CA GLU A 131 -53.95 -8.41 6.06
C GLU A 131 -54.88 -9.35 6.85
N LYS A 132 -54.29 -10.34 7.55
CA LYS A 132 -55.06 -11.35 8.33
C LYS A 132 -55.78 -10.74 9.54
N LEU A 133 -55.16 -9.78 10.20
CA LEU A 133 -55.76 -9.08 11.32
C LEU A 133 -56.66 -7.93 10.89
N GLN A 134 -56.85 -7.73 9.58
CA GLN A 134 -57.65 -6.62 8.98
C GLN A 134 -57.29 -5.25 9.60
N GLY A 135 -56.00 -5.12 9.97
CA GLY A 135 -55.50 -3.96 10.71
C GLY A 135 -54.63 -3.05 9.89
N THR A 136 -54.60 -1.78 10.27
CA THR A 136 -53.56 -0.84 9.85
C THR A 136 -52.55 -0.69 10.96
N TRP A 137 -51.31 -0.39 10.61
CA TRP A 137 -50.32 -0.05 11.58
C TRP A 137 -50.62 1.30 12.26
N PRO A 138 -50.47 1.45 13.58
CA PRO A 138 -50.09 0.41 14.55
C PRO A 138 -51.29 -0.48 14.92
N LEU A 139 -50.97 -1.78 15.13
CA LEU A 139 -51.96 -2.78 15.54
C LEU A 139 -52.57 -2.48 16.94
N PRO A 140 -53.83 -2.91 17.22
CA PRO A 140 -54.43 -2.85 18.56
C PRO A 140 -53.62 -3.60 19.58
N TRP A 141 -53.44 -3.07 20.78
CA TRP A 141 -52.65 -3.64 21.87
C TRP A 141 -53.17 -5.00 22.37
N GLU A 142 -54.42 -5.32 22.06
CA GLU A 142 -55.01 -6.61 22.36
C GLU A 142 -54.23 -7.77 21.77
N ASN A 143 -53.71 -7.63 20.53
CA ASN A 143 -52.90 -8.63 19.89
C ASN A 143 -51.60 -8.93 20.68
N TYR A 144 -50.94 -7.88 21.16
CA TYR A 144 -49.72 -8.01 21.98
C TYR A 144 -50.03 -8.59 23.39
N SER A 145 -51.15 -8.16 23.99
CA SER A 145 -51.56 -8.73 25.27
C SER A 145 -51.92 -10.20 25.20
N SER A 146 -52.47 -10.68 24.08
CA SER A 146 -52.72 -12.10 23.81
C SER A 146 -51.40 -12.89 23.77
N ILE A 147 -50.40 -12.42 23.00
CA ILE A 147 -49.06 -13.02 22.97
C ILE A 147 -48.48 -13.12 24.38
N ILE A 148 -48.45 -12.04 25.15
CA ILE A 148 -47.92 -12.04 26.52
C ILE A 148 -48.62 -13.10 27.38
N LYS A 149 -49.92 -13.27 27.25
CA LYS A 149 -50.71 -14.28 28.00
C LYS A 149 -50.33 -15.68 27.61
N HIS A 150 -50.06 -15.98 26.35
CA HIS A 150 -49.61 -17.33 25.89
C HIS A 150 -48.30 -17.76 26.52
N PHE A 151 -47.41 -16.82 26.84
CA PHE A 151 -46.13 -17.07 27.48
C PHE A 151 -46.15 -16.94 29.01
N GLN A 152 -47.29 -16.78 29.63
CA GLN A 152 -47.41 -16.79 31.11
C GLN A 152 -47.01 -18.16 31.67
N ASN A 153 -46.14 -18.14 32.70
CA ASN A 153 -45.61 -19.35 33.36
C ASN A 153 -44.89 -20.33 32.45
N THR A 154 -44.43 -19.87 31.29
CA THR A 154 -43.60 -20.69 30.41
C THR A 154 -42.13 -20.64 30.80
N ASN A 155 -41.41 -21.69 30.53
CA ASN A 155 -40.05 -22.04 30.94
C ASN A 155 -38.96 -20.99 30.62
N ASN A 156 -38.93 -19.88 31.40
CA ASN A 156 -37.93 -18.81 31.30
C ASN A 156 -37.79 -18.22 29.89
N ASN A 157 -38.84 -18.20 29.08
CA ASN A 157 -38.87 -17.48 27.82
C ASN A 157 -38.90 -15.97 28.04
N LEU A 158 -38.18 -15.24 27.20
CA LEU A 158 -38.13 -13.78 27.21
C LEU A 158 -38.86 -13.25 25.99
N LEU A 159 -39.67 -12.22 26.17
CA LEU A 159 -40.32 -11.48 25.10
C LEU A 159 -39.78 -10.05 25.08
N MET A 160 -39.25 -9.62 23.98
CA MET A 160 -38.83 -8.26 23.73
C MET A 160 -39.70 -7.63 22.64
N PHE A 161 -40.30 -6.49 22.95
CA PHE A 161 -41.12 -5.75 22.02
C PHE A 161 -40.35 -4.52 21.52
N ASP A 162 -40.06 -4.51 20.23
CA ASP A 162 -39.57 -3.36 19.48
C ASP A 162 -40.77 -2.65 18.85
N ILE A 163 -41.57 -2.13 19.76
CA ILE A 163 -42.86 -1.46 19.47
C ILE A 163 -43.12 -0.41 20.57
N PHE A 164 -43.43 0.82 20.15
CA PHE A 164 -43.52 1.94 21.03
C PHE A 164 -44.92 2.07 21.66
N PHE A 165 -45.02 1.87 22.95
CA PHE A 165 -46.24 2.00 23.74
C PHE A 165 -46.28 3.36 24.48
N VAL A 166 -46.13 4.44 23.72
CA VAL A 166 -45.92 5.80 24.31
C VAL A 166 -47.20 6.58 24.55
N ASP A 167 -48.29 6.25 23.82
CA ASP A 167 -49.56 6.97 23.93
C ASP A 167 -50.58 6.17 24.76
N TYR A 168 -51.27 6.86 25.66
CA TYR A 168 -52.37 6.25 26.39
C TYR A 168 -53.58 5.98 25.48
N LYS A 169 -53.92 4.69 25.29
CA LYS A 169 -55.06 4.25 24.51
C LYS A 169 -56.14 3.66 25.39
N LYS A 170 -57.22 4.43 25.62
CA LYS A 170 -58.36 4.02 26.45
C LYS A 170 -58.90 2.66 26.03
N GLY A 171 -59.08 1.72 26.96
CA GLY A 171 -59.58 0.36 26.74
C GLY A 171 -58.53 -0.64 26.24
N GLN A 172 -57.31 -0.19 25.87
CA GLN A 172 -56.22 -1.09 25.43
C GLN A 172 -55.16 -1.28 26.54
N VAL A 173 -55.06 -0.37 27.47
CA VAL A 173 -54.07 -0.40 28.57
C VAL A 173 -54.40 -1.50 29.58
N GLU A 174 -55.64 -1.65 29.99
CA GLU A 174 -56.07 -2.58 31.02
C GLU A 174 -55.78 -4.07 30.65
N PRO A 175 -56.07 -4.55 29.42
CA PRO A 175 -55.70 -5.88 28.98
C PRO A 175 -54.19 -6.10 28.99
N MET A 176 -53.40 -5.10 28.56
CA MET A 176 -51.94 -5.16 28.54
C MET A 176 -51.35 -5.25 29.95
N VAL A 177 -51.81 -4.38 30.87
CA VAL A 177 -51.42 -4.41 32.28
C VAL A 177 -51.77 -5.74 32.93
N SER A 178 -52.93 -6.30 32.64
CA SER A 178 -53.34 -7.62 33.15
C SER A 178 -52.41 -8.73 32.65
N ALA A 179 -52.04 -8.72 31.40
CA ALA A 179 -51.10 -9.69 30.79
C ALA A 179 -49.71 -9.57 31.42
N LEU A 180 -49.20 -8.36 31.63
CA LEU A 180 -47.89 -8.08 32.22
C LEU A 180 -47.78 -8.54 33.66
N LYS A 181 -48.81 -8.35 34.47
CA LYS A 181 -48.81 -8.82 35.89
C LYS A 181 -48.57 -10.31 36.02
N GLY A 182 -48.95 -11.12 35.04
CA GLY A 182 -48.75 -12.57 35.00
C GLY A 182 -47.43 -13.01 34.37
N ASN A 183 -46.64 -12.12 33.80
CA ASN A 183 -45.42 -12.47 33.08
C ASN A 183 -44.23 -11.59 33.44
N LYS A 184 -43.18 -12.19 34.03
CA LYS A 184 -41.96 -11.50 34.48
C LYS A 184 -40.83 -11.48 33.42
N GLY A 185 -41.07 -11.99 32.21
CA GLY A 185 -40.08 -12.11 31.13
C GLY A 185 -40.28 -11.11 29.98
N VAL A 186 -41.07 -10.03 30.19
CA VAL A 186 -41.40 -9.07 29.14
C VAL A 186 -40.56 -7.81 29.24
N LEU A 187 -39.85 -7.49 28.17
CA LEU A 187 -39.02 -6.31 28.05
C LEU A 187 -39.57 -5.43 26.92
N PHE A 188 -39.38 -4.13 27.07
CA PHE A 188 -39.76 -3.17 26.05
C PHE A 188 -38.53 -2.31 25.69
N ASP A 189 -38.45 -1.96 24.42
CA ASP A 189 -37.54 -0.92 23.99
C ASP A 189 -38.16 0.48 24.13
N TYR A 190 -37.34 1.45 23.90
CA TYR A 190 -37.76 2.83 23.73
C TYR A 190 -36.80 3.57 22.76
N PRO A 191 -37.34 4.46 21.92
CA PRO A 191 -36.53 5.30 21.05
C PRO A 191 -35.88 6.42 21.86
N MET A 192 -34.75 6.87 21.36
CA MET A 192 -34.05 8.08 21.75
C MET A 192 -34.10 9.07 20.60
N GLU A 193 -34.65 10.24 20.85
CA GLU A 193 -34.78 11.31 19.86
C GLU A 193 -33.61 12.30 19.96
N THR A 194 -33.23 12.89 18.80
CA THR A 194 -32.12 13.85 18.71
C THR A 194 -32.54 15.26 19.11
N SER A 195 -33.84 15.57 19.05
CA SER A 195 -34.42 16.86 19.39
C SER A 195 -35.79 16.68 20.01
N ALA A 196 -36.16 17.54 20.95
CA ALA A 196 -37.53 17.60 21.45
C ALA A 196 -38.40 18.28 20.38
N GLU A 197 -39.54 17.65 20.02
CA GLU A 197 -40.48 18.21 19.07
C GLU A 197 -41.37 19.30 19.73
N SER A 198 -41.53 19.23 21.05
CA SER A 198 -42.34 20.20 21.80
C SER A 198 -41.66 20.65 23.10
N ARG A 199 -42.14 21.82 23.62
CA ARG A 199 -41.69 22.37 24.89
C ARG A 199 -42.14 21.49 26.08
N ASP A 200 -43.24 20.77 25.95
CA ASP A 200 -43.80 19.88 26.98
C ASP A 200 -42.94 18.61 27.13
N GLU A 201 -42.29 18.14 26.09
CA GLU A 201 -41.35 16.99 26.14
C GLU A 201 -40.12 17.31 26.97
N VAL A 202 -39.62 18.54 26.93
CA VAL A 202 -38.51 19.00 27.77
C VAL A 202 -38.89 19.07 29.23
N ILE A 203 -40.13 19.46 29.55
CA ILE A 203 -40.63 19.59 30.91
C ILE A 203 -40.74 18.21 31.58
N ASN A 204 -41.20 17.19 30.85
CA ASN A 204 -41.40 15.82 31.35
C ASN A 204 -40.15 14.95 31.26
N LEU A 205 -39.00 15.49 30.81
CA LEU A 205 -37.77 14.72 30.62
C LEU A 205 -37.28 14.04 31.91
N GLU A 206 -37.32 14.76 33.03
CA GLU A 206 -36.86 14.22 34.31
C GLU A 206 -37.79 13.09 34.83
N GLU A 207 -39.08 13.19 34.59
CA GLU A 207 -40.05 12.14 34.91
C GLU A 207 -39.74 10.88 34.06
N ARG A 208 -39.51 11.04 32.76
CA ARG A 208 -39.11 9.95 31.86
C ARG A 208 -37.80 9.30 32.29
N ILE A 209 -36.78 10.08 32.62
CA ILE A 209 -35.51 9.56 33.13
C ILE A 209 -35.71 8.81 34.45
N SER A 210 -36.59 9.30 35.32
CA SER A 210 -36.85 8.66 36.61
C SER A 210 -37.38 7.23 36.49
N ILE A 211 -38.19 6.95 35.45
CA ILE A 211 -38.67 5.61 35.11
C ILE A 211 -37.51 4.67 34.73
N LEU A 212 -36.53 5.20 34.00
CA LEU A 212 -35.38 4.42 33.51
C LEU A 212 -34.33 4.18 34.58
N ARG A 213 -34.28 4.99 35.66
CA ARG A 213 -33.22 4.91 36.70
C ARG A 213 -33.10 3.55 37.38
N LYS A 214 -34.16 2.74 37.40
CA LYS A 214 -34.07 1.38 37.93
C LYS A 214 -33.19 0.44 37.11
N PHE A 215 -32.84 0.82 35.86
CA PHE A 215 -31.94 0.09 34.96
C PHE A 215 -30.61 0.81 34.73
N ARG A 216 -30.33 1.90 35.45
CA ARG A 216 -29.12 2.72 35.33
C ARG A 216 -27.87 1.90 35.67
N LEU A 217 -26.88 1.99 34.83
CA LEU A 217 -25.56 1.39 35.07
C LEU A 217 -24.84 2.18 36.18
N LYS A 218 -24.37 1.47 37.22
CA LYS A 218 -23.75 2.10 38.41
C LYS A 218 -22.22 2.07 38.33
N ASN A 219 -21.65 0.98 37.85
CA ASN A 219 -20.22 0.75 37.87
C ASN A 219 -19.60 1.13 36.51
N VAL A 220 -19.55 2.44 36.22
CA VAL A 220 -19.01 2.98 35.00
C VAL A 220 -17.73 3.75 35.28
N ALA A 221 -16.61 3.30 34.69
CA ALA A 221 -15.29 3.93 34.79
C ALA A 221 -14.87 4.49 33.42
N GLY A 222 -13.97 5.47 33.42
CA GLY A 222 -13.48 6.15 32.22
C GLY A 222 -13.94 7.59 32.13
N LYS A 223 -13.54 8.30 31.06
CA LYS A 223 -13.88 9.68 30.83
C LYS A 223 -15.19 9.78 30.07
N SER A 224 -16.18 10.43 30.66
CA SER A 224 -17.51 10.66 30.05
C SER A 224 -17.43 11.51 28.76
N GLU A 225 -16.37 12.28 28.59
CA GLU A 225 -16.13 13.13 27.43
C GLU A 225 -15.87 12.30 26.15
N ASP A 226 -15.39 11.09 26.30
CA ASP A 226 -15.05 10.17 25.19
C ASP A 226 -16.31 9.54 24.56
N LEU A 227 -17.46 9.59 25.24
CA LEU A 227 -18.71 9.05 24.73
C LEU A 227 -19.53 10.14 24.02
N SER A 228 -19.78 9.97 22.72
CA SER A 228 -20.52 10.96 21.93
C SER A 228 -21.98 11.10 22.37
N GLU A 229 -22.45 12.33 22.51
CA GLU A 229 -23.88 12.66 22.72
C GLU A 229 -24.60 12.68 21.37
N TRP A 230 -25.07 11.54 20.90
CA TRP A 230 -25.82 11.48 19.65
C TRP A 230 -27.33 11.38 19.82
N VAL A 231 -27.80 11.17 21.07
CA VAL A 231 -29.21 11.09 21.44
C VAL A 231 -29.47 11.84 22.76
N LYS A 232 -30.59 12.50 22.87
CA LYS A 232 -30.85 13.43 24.00
C LYS A 232 -32.12 13.12 24.82
N PHE A 233 -33.16 12.62 24.17
CA PHE A 233 -34.50 12.51 24.78
C PHE A 233 -35.01 11.07 24.71
N PRO A 234 -35.11 10.35 25.87
CA PRO A 234 -35.73 9.04 25.91
C PRO A 234 -37.27 9.17 25.84
N VAL A 235 -37.86 8.24 25.11
CA VAL A 235 -39.33 8.15 24.99
C VAL A 235 -39.80 6.76 25.49
N PRO A 236 -39.74 6.48 26.83
CA PRO A 236 -40.14 5.21 27.38
C PRO A 236 -41.65 4.96 27.22
N PRO A 237 -42.10 3.70 27.28
CA PRO A 237 -43.52 3.37 27.35
C PRO A 237 -44.20 4.06 28.51
N ILE A 238 -45.54 4.19 28.42
CA ILE A 238 -46.34 4.77 29.51
C ILE A 238 -46.06 4.10 30.89
N GLU A 239 -46.20 4.82 31.99
CA GLU A 239 -45.82 4.38 33.33
C GLU A 239 -46.48 3.04 33.72
N GLN A 240 -47.73 2.82 33.33
CA GLN A 240 -48.48 1.61 33.64
C GLN A 240 -47.84 0.34 33.00
N ILE A 241 -47.18 0.48 31.85
CA ILE A 241 -46.42 -0.60 31.21
C ILE A 241 -44.99 -0.66 31.77
N SER A 242 -44.31 0.48 31.83
CA SER A 242 -42.93 0.60 32.27
C SER A 242 -42.71 0.06 33.67
N SER A 243 -43.65 0.32 34.61
CA SER A 243 -43.57 -0.16 36.00
C SER A 243 -43.61 -1.68 36.14
N LEU A 244 -44.29 -2.37 35.23
CA LEU A 244 -44.45 -3.83 35.20
C LEU A 244 -43.45 -4.57 34.30
N SER A 245 -42.73 -3.84 33.49
CA SER A 245 -41.74 -4.44 32.58
C SER A 245 -40.57 -5.10 33.33
N ALA A 246 -40.06 -6.18 32.81
CA ALA A 246 -38.83 -6.84 33.30
C ALA A 246 -37.57 -6.05 32.95
N GLY A 247 -37.64 -5.21 31.92
CA GLY A 247 -36.54 -4.37 31.47
C GLY A 247 -36.96 -3.31 30.46
N LEU A 248 -36.29 -2.16 30.49
CA LEU A 248 -36.41 -1.07 29.53
C LEU A 248 -35.01 -0.75 29.00
N GLY A 249 -34.81 -0.82 27.70
CA GLY A 249 -33.56 -0.48 27.04
C GLY A 249 -33.80 0.30 25.76
N PHE A 250 -32.87 1.14 25.35
CA PHE A 250 -32.98 1.86 24.06
C PHE A 250 -32.64 0.96 22.88
N ALA A 251 -33.26 1.23 21.72
CA ALA A 251 -33.13 0.41 20.51
C ALA A 251 -32.45 1.12 19.32
N ASN A 252 -31.99 2.36 19.47
CA ASN A 252 -31.43 3.12 18.36
C ASN A 252 -30.16 2.47 17.78
N ILE A 253 -30.12 2.39 16.45
CA ILE A 253 -28.97 1.89 15.69
C ILE A 253 -28.32 3.07 14.96
N LYS A 254 -27.01 3.19 15.04
CA LYS A 254 -26.23 4.27 14.38
C LYS A 254 -25.48 3.72 13.17
N LYS A 255 -25.43 4.51 12.09
CA LYS A 255 -24.58 4.21 10.92
C LYS A 255 -23.13 4.51 11.26
N ASP A 256 -22.23 3.64 10.76
CA ASP A 256 -20.79 3.88 10.79
C ASP A 256 -20.36 4.85 9.67
N GLU A 257 -19.06 5.13 9.57
CA GLU A 257 -18.48 6.02 8.55
C GLU A 257 -18.69 5.51 7.10
N SER A 258 -18.89 4.21 6.93
CA SER A 258 -19.21 3.62 5.62
C SER A 258 -20.69 3.73 5.25
N GLY A 259 -21.54 4.26 6.16
CA GLY A 259 -22.98 4.35 6.00
C GLY A 259 -23.73 3.06 6.31
N LEU A 260 -23.06 2.04 6.83
CA LEU A 260 -23.62 0.76 7.24
C LEU A 260 -23.89 0.72 8.74
N ASN A 261 -24.78 -0.19 9.13
CA ASN A 261 -25.11 -0.46 10.52
C ASN A 261 -24.41 -1.76 10.97
N ARG A 262 -23.08 -1.70 11.20
CA ARG A 262 -22.28 -2.87 11.61
C ARG A 262 -22.05 -2.92 13.12
N LYS A 263 -22.32 -1.83 13.79
CA LYS A 263 -22.12 -1.70 15.25
C LYS A 263 -23.45 -1.54 15.95
N MET A 264 -23.52 -2.08 17.16
CA MET A 264 -24.68 -1.92 18.05
C MET A 264 -24.26 -1.13 19.27
N PRO A 265 -24.90 0.02 19.56
CA PRO A 265 -24.67 0.73 20.79
C PRO A 265 -25.10 -0.11 22.00
N MET A 266 -24.21 -0.29 22.97
CA MET A 266 -24.47 -1.08 24.18
C MET A 266 -24.94 -0.22 25.34
N LEU A 267 -24.55 1.04 25.36
CA LEU A 267 -24.96 2.02 26.39
C LEU A 267 -25.07 3.41 25.78
N VAL A 268 -25.81 4.25 26.46
CA VAL A 268 -25.98 5.67 26.13
C VAL A 268 -25.77 6.55 27.37
N LYS A 269 -25.21 7.74 27.14
CA LYS A 269 -25.02 8.78 28.16
C LYS A 269 -26.18 9.77 28.10
N LEU A 270 -26.81 10.01 29.21
CA LEU A 270 -27.80 11.10 29.39
C LEU A 270 -27.28 12.10 30.41
N ASN A 271 -27.39 13.37 30.07
CA ASN A 271 -27.11 14.45 31.01
C ASN A 271 -28.41 14.77 31.83
N SER A 272 -28.39 14.46 33.09
CA SER A 272 -29.50 14.84 33.97
C SER A 272 -29.68 16.35 33.96
N HIS A 273 -30.94 16.80 33.86
CA HIS A 273 -31.32 18.22 33.97
C HIS A 273 -31.61 18.63 35.42
N GLY A 274 -31.34 17.72 36.36
CA GLY A 274 -31.48 18.00 37.79
C GLY A 274 -30.44 18.98 38.34
N PRO A 275 -30.57 19.43 39.60
CA PRO A 275 -29.69 20.44 40.18
C PRO A 275 -28.22 20.06 40.22
N ASN A 276 -27.91 18.79 40.18
CA ASN A 276 -26.51 18.27 40.23
C ASN A 276 -25.86 17.99 38.86
N LYS A 277 -26.59 18.10 37.74
CA LYS A 277 -26.10 17.82 36.38
C LYS A 277 -25.24 16.55 36.26
N GLU A 278 -25.68 15.48 36.93
CA GLU A 278 -24.96 14.22 36.89
C GLU A 278 -25.13 13.51 35.53
N VAL A 279 -24.06 12.89 35.07
CA VAL A 279 -24.09 12.03 33.88
C VAL A 279 -24.58 10.65 34.28
N GLU A 280 -25.65 10.17 33.65
CA GLU A 280 -26.22 8.85 33.89
C GLU A 280 -26.08 7.98 32.63
N TYR A 281 -25.83 6.68 32.83
CA TYR A 281 -25.62 5.72 31.75
C TYR A 281 -26.73 4.68 31.75
N PHE A 282 -27.28 4.41 30.56
CA PHE A 282 -28.40 3.49 30.39
C PHE A 282 -28.06 2.41 29.36
N PRO A 283 -28.47 1.15 29.56
CA PRO A 283 -28.18 0.03 28.68
C PRO A 283 -29.07 0.05 27.45
N SER A 284 -28.54 -0.50 26.32
CA SER A 284 -29.37 -0.88 25.19
C SER A 284 -30.27 -2.06 25.54
N ILE A 285 -31.30 -2.26 24.72
CA ILE A 285 -32.22 -3.39 24.87
C ILE A 285 -31.50 -4.71 24.73
N ASP A 286 -30.53 -4.82 23.79
CA ASP A 286 -29.75 -6.05 23.56
C ASP A 286 -28.88 -6.43 24.76
N PHE A 287 -28.22 -5.44 25.34
CA PHE A 287 -27.39 -5.65 26.53
C PHE A 287 -28.24 -6.07 27.72
N LEU A 288 -29.36 -5.39 27.92
CA LEU A 288 -30.29 -5.70 29.00
C LEU A 288 -30.91 -7.11 28.83
N LEU A 289 -31.30 -7.46 27.59
CA LEU A 289 -31.86 -8.76 27.24
C LEU A 289 -30.85 -9.89 27.48
N ALA A 290 -29.57 -9.68 27.11
CA ALA A 290 -28.50 -10.60 27.41
C ALA A 290 -28.31 -10.81 28.92
N CYS A 291 -28.31 -9.75 29.71
CA CYS A 291 -28.26 -9.86 31.20
C CYS A 291 -29.42 -10.69 31.73
N LYS A 292 -30.65 -10.44 31.27
CA LYS A 292 -31.83 -11.23 31.67
C LYS A 292 -31.73 -12.68 31.27
N TYR A 293 -31.26 -12.97 30.06
CA TYR A 293 -31.02 -14.34 29.58
C TYR A 293 -30.01 -15.08 30.49
N PHE A 294 -28.93 -14.39 30.87
CA PHE A 294 -27.93 -14.92 31.80
C PHE A 294 -28.39 -14.97 33.26
N GLY A 295 -29.53 -14.36 33.60
CA GLY A 295 -30.06 -14.37 34.95
C GLY A 295 -29.30 -13.46 35.90
N VAL A 296 -28.71 -12.36 35.41
CA VAL A 296 -27.94 -11.37 36.17
C VAL A 296 -28.65 -10.01 36.22
N ASP A 297 -28.36 -9.24 37.26
CA ASP A 297 -28.86 -7.86 37.38
C ASP A 297 -27.93 -6.88 36.66
N VAL A 298 -28.47 -6.20 35.65
CA VAL A 298 -27.71 -5.22 34.84
C VAL A 298 -27.12 -4.08 35.69
N VAL A 299 -27.74 -3.74 36.82
CA VAL A 299 -27.31 -2.62 37.69
C VAL A 299 -26.16 -3.02 38.61
N ASN A 300 -26.19 -4.23 39.15
CA ASN A 300 -25.28 -4.67 40.23
C ASN A 300 -24.20 -5.65 39.70
N ASP A 301 -24.52 -6.46 38.68
CA ASP A 301 -23.62 -7.51 38.17
C ASP A 301 -22.86 -7.09 36.92
N THR A 302 -22.86 -5.80 36.57
CA THR A 302 -22.12 -5.28 35.43
C THR A 302 -21.08 -4.25 35.83
N GLU A 303 -20.02 -4.18 35.03
CA GLU A 303 -18.95 -3.18 35.10
C GLU A 303 -18.67 -2.67 33.71
N VAL A 304 -18.54 -1.36 33.57
CA VAL A 304 -18.26 -0.72 32.27
C VAL A 304 -16.97 0.07 32.39
N VAL A 305 -16.05 -0.16 31.45
CA VAL A 305 -14.89 0.69 31.20
C VAL A 305 -15.09 1.32 29.81
N LEU A 306 -15.39 2.62 29.79
CA LEU A 306 -15.71 3.34 28.57
C LEU A 306 -14.55 3.26 27.57
N GLY A 307 -14.85 2.96 26.32
CA GLY A 307 -13.86 2.80 25.25
C GLY A 307 -13.09 1.49 25.27
N GLU A 308 -13.37 0.58 26.20
CA GLU A 308 -12.67 -0.71 26.32
C GLU A 308 -13.64 -1.90 26.34
N TYR A 309 -14.44 -2.02 27.39
CA TYR A 309 -15.33 -3.18 27.55
C TYR A 309 -16.50 -2.94 28.49
N ILE A 310 -17.51 -3.82 28.36
CA ILE A 310 -18.54 -4.09 29.34
C ILE A 310 -18.33 -5.50 29.89
N LYS A 311 -18.30 -5.67 31.20
CA LYS A 311 -18.16 -6.95 31.86
C LYS A 311 -19.46 -7.34 32.56
N ILE A 312 -19.98 -8.50 32.22
CA ILE A 312 -21.09 -9.16 32.94
C ILE A 312 -20.50 -10.16 33.92
N LYS A 313 -20.81 -10.03 35.19
CA LYS A 313 -20.26 -10.85 36.32
C LYS A 313 -21.32 -11.76 36.91
N ASN A 314 -20.89 -12.66 37.81
CA ASN A 314 -21.76 -13.49 38.63
C ASN A 314 -22.79 -14.33 37.86
N ILE A 315 -22.49 -14.72 36.65
CA ILE A 315 -23.42 -15.51 35.80
C ILE A 315 -23.66 -16.87 36.47
N PRO A 316 -24.91 -17.21 36.87
CA PRO A 316 -25.21 -18.48 37.53
C PRO A 316 -24.99 -19.67 36.60
N LYS A 317 -24.69 -20.85 37.17
CA LYS A 317 -24.77 -22.12 36.41
C LYS A 317 -26.22 -22.44 36.14
N LYS A 318 -26.53 -22.76 34.89
CA LYS A 318 -27.84 -23.22 34.48
C LYS A 318 -27.71 -24.61 33.85
N GLU A 319 -27.89 -25.64 34.65
CA GLU A 319 -27.72 -27.00 34.20
C GLU A 319 -29.05 -27.54 33.66
N ILE A 320 -29.01 -28.06 32.44
CA ILE A 320 -30.13 -28.83 31.86
C ILE A 320 -29.66 -30.24 31.64
N THR A 321 -30.42 -31.21 32.18
CA THR A 321 -30.19 -32.63 31.94
C THR A 321 -30.95 -33.04 30.69
N THR A 322 -30.23 -33.42 29.66
CA THR A 322 -30.79 -33.97 28.41
C THR A 322 -30.42 -35.42 28.23
N PHE A 323 -31.36 -36.22 27.76
CA PHE A 323 -31.08 -37.62 27.44
C PHE A 323 -30.30 -37.66 26.10
N ASN A 324 -29.04 -38.08 26.16
CA ASN A 324 -28.24 -38.29 24.97
C ASN A 324 -28.57 -39.66 24.35
N ARG A 325 -29.21 -39.63 23.18
CA ARG A 325 -29.62 -40.87 22.46
C ARG A 325 -28.43 -41.68 21.92
N GLN A 326 -27.26 -41.09 21.76
CA GLN A 326 -26.06 -41.78 21.28
C GLN A 326 -25.37 -42.56 22.44
N THR A 327 -25.30 -41.92 23.62
CA THR A 327 -24.67 -42.50 24.81
C THR A 327 -25.66 -43.27 25.71
N LEU A 328 -26.97 -43.13 25.44
CA LEU A 328 -28.08 -43.67 26.24
C LEU A 328 -28.01 -43.26 27.71
N LYS A 329 -27.45 -42.08 28.00
CA LYS A 329 -27.29 -41.53 29.34
C LYS A 329 -27.91 -40.15 29.45
N ASN A 330 -28.33 -39.81 30.64
CA ASN A 330 -28.64 -38.43 30.96
C ASN A 330 -27.35 -37.64 31.09
N GLU A 331 -27.14 -36.64 30.22
CA GLU A 331 -26.01 -35.74 30.26
C GLU A 331 -26.49 -34.37 30.77
N THR A 332 -25.87 -33.91 31.85
CA THR A 332 -26.11 -32.57 32.37
C THR A 332 -25.12 -31.61 31.77
N LYS A 333 -25.59 -30.64 31.02
CA LYS A 333 -24.76 -29.59 30.39
C LYS A 333 -25.14 -28.22 30.88
N ASP A 334 -24.15 -27.38 31.16
CA ASP A 334 -24.38 -25.95 31.40
C ASP A 334 -24.82 -25.29 30.09
N VAL A 335 -26.08 -24.86 30.05
CA VAL A 335 -26.68 -24.22 28.85
C VAL A 335 -26.03 -22.90 28.52
N MET A 336 -25.41 -22.24 29.49
CA MET A 336 -24.80 -20.91 29.31
C MET A 336 -23.46 -20.95 28.59
N HIS A 337 -22.83 -22.14 28.44
CA HIS A 337 -21.55 -22.32 27.73
C HIS A 337 -20.46 -21.32 28.09
N ILE A 338 -20.36 -20.90 29.37
CA ILE A 338 -19.38 -19.91 29.81
C ILE A 338 -18.08 -20.62 30.16
N PRO A 339 -17.01 -20.42 29.35
CA PRO A 339 -15.81 -21.25 29.46
C PRO A 339 -14.88 -20.89 30.62
N ASN A 340 -15.05 -19.71 31.23
CA ASN A 340 -14.14 -19.25 32.28
C ASN A 340 -14.64 -19.59 33.68
N GLU A 341 -13.71 -19.91 34.58
CA GLU A 341 -14.01 -20.25 35.98
C GLU A 341 -14.69 -19.13 36.74
N LYS A 342 -14.43 -17.87 36.35
CA LYS A 342 -15.02 -16.68 36.97
C LYS A 342 -16.46 -16.43 36.54
N ARG A 343 -16.93 -17.14 35.51
CA ARG A 343 -18.30 -17.00 34.96
C ARG A 343 -18.63 -15.54 34.62
N GLU A 344 -17.74 -14.92 33.86
CA GLU A 344 -17.87 -13.55 33.38
C GLU A 344 -17.78 -13.49 31.84
N ILE A 345 -18.48 -12.54 31.25
CA ILE A 345 -18.40 -12.22 29.81
C ILE A 345 -17.87 -10.82 29.68
N ILE A 346 -16.92 -10.65 28.76
CA ILE A 346 -16.33 -9.35 28.43
C ILE A 346 -16.77 -9.00 27.01
N ILE A 347 -17.62 -7.96 26.88
CA ILE A 347 -18.10 -7.42 25.62
C ILE A 347 -17.18 -6.26 25.25
N PRO A 348 -16.39 -6.34 24.17
CA PRO A 348 -15.57 -5.21 23.73
C PRO A 348 -16.46 -4.09 23.19
N ILE A 349 -16.17 -2.86 23.59
CA ILE A 349 -16.84 -1.66 23.08
C ILE A 349 -15.81 -0.63 22.63
N ASP A 350 -16.19 0.17 21.62
CA ASP A 350 -15.38 1.29 21.15
C ASP A 350 -15.62 2.55 22.03
N GLN A 351 -14.98 3.66 21.65
CA GLN A 351 -15.09 4.94 22.36
C GLN A 351 -16.53 5.50 22.37
N ASP A 352 -17.34 5.12 21.40
CA ASP A 352 -18.76 5.49 21.33
C ASP A 352 -19.67 4.51 22.11
N GLY A 353 -19.11 3.55 22.85
CA GLY A 353 -19.85 2.55 23.59
C GLY A 353 -20.55 1.50 22.71
N GLN A 354 -20.06 1.28 21.48
CA GLN A 354 -20.65 0.39 20.49
C GLN A 354 -19.85 -0.91 20.39
N MET A 355 -20.56 -2.02 20.19
CA MET A 355 -20.02 -3.35 19.93
C MET A 355 -20.11 -3.66 18.44
N GLU A 356 -19.05 -4.20 17.83
CA GLU A 356 -19.08 -4.76 16.47
C GLU A 356 -20.00 -5.99 16.40
N ILE A 357 -20.96 -5.99 15.49
CA ILE A 357 -21.87 -7.12 15.28
C ILE A 357 -21.17 -8.19 14.42
N ASN A 358 -21.11 -9.40 14.94
CA ASN A 358 -20.62 -10.55 14.18
C ASN A 358 -21.76 -11.22 13.42
N PHE A 359 -22.15 -10.64 12.30
CA PHE A 359 -23.23 -11.15 11.46
C PHE A 359 -22.97 -12.60 11.03
N VAL A 360 -23.98 -13.44 11.17
CA VAL A 360 -23.91 -14.87 10.77
C VAL A 360 -24.49 -15.13 9.39
N GLY A 361 -25.25 -14.18 8.84
CA GLY A 361 -25.86 -14.26 7.51
C GLY A 361 -26.66 -13.02 7.14
N GLY A 362 -27.31 -13.04 6.00
CA GLY A 362 -28.20 -12.02 5.51
C GLY A 362 -29.63 -12.10 6.07
N ARG A 363 -30.60 -11.59 5.29
CA ARG A 363 -32.01 -11.63 5.66
C ARG A 363 -32.46 -13.05 6.05
N TYR A 364 -33.38 -13.13 7.01
CA TYR A 364 -33.98 -14.38 7.49
C TYR A 364 -32.96 -15.35 8.14
N SER A 365 -31.92 -14.81 8.76
CA SER A 365 -30.93 -15.62 9.47
C SER A 365 -31.49 -16.31 10.73
N PHE A 366 -32.57 -15.80 11.28
CA PHE A 366 -33.23 -16.33 12.47
C PHE A 366 -34.62 -16.86 12.14
N ARG A 367 -35.05 -17.87 12.91
CA ARG A 367 -36.41 -18.44 12.76
C ARG A 367 -37.46 -17.35 13.07
N SER A 368 -38.46 -17.23 12.21
CA SER A 368 -39.53 -16.27 12.39
C SER A 368 -40.91 -16.93 12.39
N HIS A 369 -41.83 -16.31 13.13
CA HIS A 369 -43.23 -16.67 13.23
C HIS A 369 -44.07 -15.45 12.86
N GLU A 370 -45.20 -15.65 12.23
CA GLU A 370 -46.15 -14.58 11.94
C GLU A 370 -46.85 -14.13 13.26
N LEU A 371 -46.93 -12.83 13.48
CA LEU A 371 -47.55 -12.32 14.71
C LEU A 371 -48.98 -12.76 14.83
N PHE A 372 -49.76 -12.77 13.72
CA PHE A 372 -51.17 -13.19 13.77
C PHE A 372 -51.33 -14.63 14.24
N GLU A 373 -50.46 -15.57 13.82
CA GLU A 373 -50.47 -16.97 14.25
C GLU A 373 -50.23 -17.07 15.75
N VAL A 374 -49.19 -16.35 16.21
CA VAL A 374 -48.86 -16.37 17.66
C VAL A 374 -49.97 -15.74 18.50
N ALA A 375 -50.65 -14.70 18.02
CA ALA A 375 -51.69 -14.00 18.75
C ALA A 375 -53.02 -14.77 18.77
N THR A 376 -53.38 -15.53 17.70
CA THR A 376 -54.69 -16.12 17.52
C THR A 376 -54.71 -17.68 17.57
N GLU A 377 -53.61 -18.32 17.18
CA GLU A 377 -53.57 -19.80 17.07
C GLU A 377 -52.75 -20.45 18.17
N TRP A 378 -51.78 -19.75 18.76
CA TRP A 378 -51.00 -20.29 19.87
C TRP A 378 -51.80 -20.29 21.15
N ASN A 379 -51.37 -21.17 22.07
CA ASN A 379 -51.82 -21.24 23.42
C ASN A 379 -50.65 -21.52 24.36
N ASN A 380 -50.92 -21.60 25.70
CA ASN A 380 -49.87 -21.88 26.66
C ASN A 380 -49.15 -23.23 26.42
N GLU A 381 -49.81 -24.23 25.86
CA GLU A 381 -49.19 -25.51 25.54
C GLU A 381 -48.18 -25.38 24.40
N THR A 382 -48.58 -24.65 23.36
CA THR A 382 -47.67 -24.33 22.22
C THR A 382 -46.47 -23.52 22.68
N ALA A 383 -46.70 -22.50 23.47
CA ALA A 383 -45.62 -21.64 23.99
C ALA A 383 -44.71 -22.38 24.99
N SER A 384 -45.21 -23.38 25.71
CA SER A 384 -44.43 -24.17 26.68
C SER A 384 -43.46 -25.20 26.01
N GLN A 385 -43.59 -25.44 24.70
CA GLN A 385 -42.63 -26.23 23.94
C GLN A 385 -41.28 -25.53 23.81
N PHE A 386 -41.25 -24.20 23.93
CA PHE A 386 -40.04 -23.40 23.92
C PHE A 386 -39.49 -23.28 25.35
N ASN A 387 -38.20 -23.40 25.47
CA ASN A 387 -37.50 -23.33 26.75
C ASN A 387 -36.28 -22.39 26.62
N ASN A 388 -36.17 -21.41 27.48
CA ASN A 388 -35.07 -20.45 27.44
C ASN A 388 -34.95 -19.74 26.09
N THR A 389 -36.05 -19.46 25.41
CA THR A 389 -36.08 -18.82 24.10
C THR A 389 -36.33 -17.36 24.24
N ILE A 390 -35.65 -16.56 23.44
CA ILE A 390 -35.86 -15.13 23.30
C ILE A 390 -36.69 -14.89 22.06
N PHE A 391 -37.83 -14.28 22.24
CA PHE A 391 -38.70 -13.84 21.14
C PHE A 391 -38.61 -12.33 20.99
N LEU A 392 -38.24 -11.91 19.80
CA LEU A 392 -38.15 -10.51 19.37
C LEU A 392 -39.38 -10.15 18.56
N VAL A 393 -40.21 -9.26 19.07
CA VAL A 393 -41.51 -8.91 18.46
C VAL A 393 -41.40 -7.54 17.82
N ALA A 394 -41.48 -7.48 16.47
CA ALA A 394 -41.27 -6.22 15.74
C ALA A 394 -41.92 -6.23 14.35
N MET A 395 -41.86 -5.09 13.69
CA MET A 395 -42.10 -4.97 12.26
C MET A 395 -41.05 -5.77 11.48
N TYR A 396 -41.50 -6.64 10.56
CA TYR A 396 -40.60 -7.59 9.89
C TYR A 396 -40.89 -7.65 8.39
N TYR A 397 -40.13 -6.90 7.60
CA TYR A 397 -40.25 -6.80 6.14
C TYR A 397 -41.69 -6.50 5.62
N ALA A 398 -42.49 -5.78 6.40
CA ALA A 398 -43.84 -5.41 5.97
C ALA A 398 -43.77 -4.34 4.88
N THR A 399 -44.68 -4.48 3.88
CA THR A 399 -44.91 -3.51 2.82
C THR A 399 -46.35 -3.07 2.83
N GLY A 400 -46.67 -1.81 2.47
CA GLY A 400 -48.02 -1.33 2.38
C GLY A 400 -48.28 -0.01 3.11
N ARG A 401 -49.52 0.47 3.12
CA ARG A 401 -49.92 1.72 3.77
C ARG A 401 -49.76 1.62 5.28
N GLY A 402 -48.95 2.50 5.85
CA GLY A 402 -48.72 2.58 7.27
C GLY A 402 -47.59 1.68 7.81
N ALA A 403 -47.01 0.79 6.99
CA ALA A 403 -45.84 0.04 7.39
C ALA A 403 -44.64 0.99 7.59
N SER A 404 -44.12 1.02 8.80
CA SER A 404 -42.86 1.75 9.08
C SER A 404 -41.73 1.01 8.38
N LYS A 405 -40.89 1.78 7.65
CA LYS A 405 -39.71 1.23 7.00
C LYS A 405 -38.55 1.16 8.01
N ASP A 406 -38.66 0.23 8.96
CA ASP A 406 -37.56 -0.06 9.88
C ASP A 406 -36.58 -0.99 9.19
N SER A 407 -35.74 -0.42 8.31
CA SER A 407 -34.69 -1.15 7.61
C SER A 407 -33.37 -0.41 7.67
N HIS A 408 -32.32 -1.17 7.90
CA HIS A 408 -30.97 -0.70 8.07
C HIS A 408 -30.03 -1.41 7.08
N LEU A 409 -28.96 -0.73 6.68
CA LEU A 409 -27.97 -1.30 5.77
C LEU A 409 -26.95 -2.15 6.54
N SER A 410 -26.99 -3.47 6.34
CA SER A 410 -26.01 -4.42 6.85
C SER A 410 -24.93 -4.74 5.80
N PRO A 411 -23.86 -5.47 6.15
CA PRO A 411 -22.91 -6.02 5.17
C PRO A 411 -23.54 -6.87 4.08
N PHE A 412 -24.74 -7.42 4.31
CA PHE A 412 -25.51 -8.25 3.36
C PHE A 412 -26.60 -7.47 2.61
N GLY A 413 -26.58 -6.15 2.69
CA GLY A 413 -27.60 -5.28 2.14
C GLY A 413 -28.66 -4.85 3.14
N GLU A 414 -29.83 -4.45 2.66
CA GLU A 414 -30.94 -3.98 3.49
C GLU A 414 -31.49 -5.09 4.38
N MET A 415 -31.59 -4.85 5.70
CA MET A 415 -32.02 -5.80 6.72
C MET A 415 -32.95 -5.11 7.70
N SER A 416 -33.96 -5.82 8.24
CA SER A 416 -34.88 -5.28 9.26
C SER A 416 -34.11 -4.93 10.54
N GLY A 417 -34.51 -3.86 11.25
CA GLY A 417 -33.92 -3.45 12.52
C GLY A 417 -33.87 -4.58 13.53
N ILE A 418 -34.97 -5.35 13.64
CA ILE A 418 -35.03 -6.48 14.57
C ILE A 418 -34.02 -7.60 14.27
N GLU A 419 -33.63 -7.79 12.99
CA GLU A 419 -32.56 -8.74 12.68
C GLU A 419 -31.19 -8.22 13.09
N HIS A 420 -30.95 -6.90 13.09
CA HIS A 420 -29.73 -6.33 13.67
C HIS A 420 -29.65 -6.63 15.16
N HIS A 421 -30.76 -6.45 15.90
CA HIS A 421 -30.86 -6.82 17.31
C HIS A 421 -30.62 -8.30 17.52
N ALA A 422 -31.22 -9.17 16.67
CA ALA A 422 -30.99 -10.61 16.74
C ALA A 422 -29.51 -10.97 16.50
N HIS A 423 -28.83 -10.35 15.54
CA HIS A 423 -27.39 -10.57 15.29
C HIS A 423 -26.52 -10.03 16.43
N ALA A 424 -26.82 -8.88 17.00
CA ALA A 424 -26.12 -8.34 18.16
C ALA A 424 -26.24 -9.26 19.37
N LEU A 425 -27.45 -9.70 19.66
CA LEU A 425 -27.74 -10.65 20.75
C LEU A 425 -27.02 -12.00 20.51
N ASN A 426 -27.07 -12.51 19.27
CA ASN A 426 -26.34 -13.72 18.87
C ASN A 426 -24.83 -13.59 19.10
N THR A 427 -24.27 -12.41 18.85
CA THR A 427 -22.85 -12.12 19.09
C THR A 427 -22.52 -12.19 20.58
N ILE A 428 -23.36 -11.59 21.43
CA ILE A 428 -23.16 -11.57 22.89
C ILE A 428 -23.30 -12.99 23.47
N LEU A 429 -24.38 -13.70 23.11
CA LEU A 429 -24.69 -15.00 23.67
C LEU A 429 -23.71 -16.09 23.23
N ASN A 430 -23.18 -16.00 22.02
CA ASN A 430 -22.12 -16.90 21.54
C ASN A 430 -20.71 -16.47 21.93
N GLN A 431 -20.54 -15.27 22.51
CA GLN A 431 -19.24 -14.69 22.89
C GLN A 431 -18.24 -14.65 21.73
N ASN A 432 -18.73 -14.55 20.49
CA ASN A 432 -17.92 -14.54 19.28
C ASN A 432 -17.61 -13.15 18.79
N PHE A 433 -17.15 -12.31 19.71
CA PHE A 433 -16.86 -10.90 19.47
C PHE A 433 -15.77 -10.71 18.40
N LEU A 434 -15.98 -9.75 17.51
CA LEU A 434 -14.97 -9.32 16.58
C LEU A 434 -13.91 -8.48 17.31
N LYS A 435 -12.66 -8.75 17.03
CA LYS A 435 -11.50 -8.04 17.58
C LYS A 435 -10.81 -7.28 16.46
N THR A 436 -10.68 -5.99 16.61
CA THR A 436 -9.95 -5.16 15.67
C THR A 436 -8.45 -5.20 15.95
N GLN A 437 -7.66 -5.10 14.92
CA GLN A 437 -6.20 -5.04 15.02
C GLN A 437 -5.78 -3.78 15.77
N PRO A 438 -4.93 -3.89 16.83
CA PRO A 438 -4.43 -2.73 17.54
C PRO A 438 -3.58 -1.82 16.64
N VAL A 439 -3.64 -0.51 16.84
CA VAL A 439 -2.93 0.50 16.04
C VAL A 439 -1.42 0.24 15.99
N TRP A 440 -0.79 -0.15 17.10
CA TRP A 440 0.65 -0.46 17.14
C TRP A 440 1.02 -1.67 16.25
N MET A 441 0.12 -2.68 16.17
CA MET A 441 0.32 -3.84 15.32
C MET A 441 0.19 -3.46 13.83
N SER A 442 -0.74 -2.57 13.51
CA SER A 442 -0.87 -2.01 12.16
C SER A 442 0.41 -1.28 11.75
N PHE A 443 0.98 -0.45 12.62
CA PHE A 443 2.25 0.23 12.39
C PHE A 443 3.38 -0.77 12.08
N LEU A 444 3.51 -1.83 12.88
CA LEU A 444 4.54 -2.86 12.65
C LEU A 444 4.38 -3.59 11.33
N ILE A 445 3.12 -3.87 10.91
CA ILE A 445 2.86 -4.52 9.62
C ILE A 445 3.29 -3.63 8.46
N TYR A 446 2.91 -2.34 8.47
CA TYR A 446 3.33 -1.38 7.45
C TYR A 446 4.86 -1.31 7.37
N VAL A 447 5.53 -1.05 8.48
CA VAL A 447 6.99 -0.93 8.51
C VAL A 447 7.68 -2.22 8.05
N PHE A 448 7.19 -3.38 8.50
CA PHE A 448 7.73 -4.68 8.08
C PHE A 448 7.58 -4.90 6.57
N MET A 449 6.40 -4.64 6.01
CA MET A 449 6.16 -4.78 4.57
C MET A 449 7.02 -3.82 3.75
N GLY A 450 7.15 -2.57 4.19
CA GLY A 450 8.00 -1.59 3.50
C GLY A 450 9.48 -1.95 3.51
N ILE A 451 10.01 -2.40 4.64
CA ILE A 451 11.41 -2.85 4.74
C ILE A 451 11.62 -4.12 3.91
N LEU A 452 10.70 -5.08 3.98
CA LEU A 452 10.77 -6.34 3.23
C LEU A 452 10.83 -6.09 1.72
N ILE A 453 9.88 -5.30 1.19
CA ILE A 453 9.82 -4.98 -0.23
C ILE A 453 11.04 -4.14 -0.63
N GLY A 454 11.41 -3.12 0.17
CA GLY A 454 12.59 -2.29 -0.06
C GLY A 454 13.90 -3.07 -0.07
N PHE A 455 13.96 -4.17 0.70
CA PHE A 455 15.12 -5.06 0.73
C PHE A 455 15.16 -6.03 -0.47
N VAL A 456 14.04 -6.62 -0.84
CA VAL A 456 13.99 -7.69 -1.85
C VAL A 456 13.92 -7.14 -3.27
N GLN A 457 13.05 -6.14 -3.51
CA GLN A 457 12.74 -5.62 -4.84
C GLN A 457 13.96 -5.16 -5.67
N PRO A 458 14.96 -4.44 -5.12
CA PRO A 458 16.11 -4.01 -5.91
C PRO A 458 17.00 -5.16 -6.40
N ARG A 459 16.94 -6.32 -5.74
CA ARG A 459 17.79 -7.50 -6.02
C ARG A 459 17.25 -8.39 -7.11
N VAL A 460 15.99 -8.20 -7.50
CA VAL A 460 15.32 -9.02 -8.51
C VAL A 460 15.03 -8.22 -9.78
N LYS A 461 14.83 -8.92 -10.89
CA LYS A 461 14.35 -8.28 -12.13
C LYS A 461 12.97 -7.69 -11.89
N THR A 462 12.66 -6.55 -12.50
CA THR A 462 11.43 -5.78 -12.24
C THR A 462 10.16 -6.62 -12.38
N TRP A 463 10.05 -7.48 -13.41
CA TRP A 463 8.89 -8.35 -13.60
C TRP A 463 8.76 -9.44 -12.52
N LEU A 464 9.89 -10.01 -12.04
CA LEU A 464 9.89 -10.96 -10.92
C LEU A 464 9.50 -10.27 -9.62
N GLY A 465 9.91 -9.02 -9.43
CA GLY A 465 9.51 -8.20 -8.29
C GLY A 465 8.01 -7.95 -8.26
N PHE A 466 7.40 -7.71 -9.42
CA PHE A 466 5.93 -7.58 -9.52
C PHE A 466 5.23 -8.89 -9.11
N ILE A 467 5.66 -10.03 -9.64
CA ILE A 467 5.10 -11.34 -9.26
C ILE A 467 5.22 -11.57 -7.75
N LEU A 468 6.38 -11.26 -7.17
CA LEU A 468 6.62 -11.42 -5.74
C LEU A 468 5.64 -10.58 -4.90
N ILE A 469 5.38 -9.33 -5.28
CA ILE A 469 4.41 -8.48 -4.59
C ILE A 469 3.01 -9.07 -4.67
N VAL A 470 2.60 -9.56 -5.84
CA VAL A 470 1.31 -10.23 -6.00
C VAL A 470 1.21 -11.47 -5.10
N VAL A 471 2.27 -12.26 -5.00
CA VAL A 471 2.31 -13.43 -4.11
C VAL A 471 2.22 -13.01 -2.65
N ILE A 472 2.98 -12.00 -2.21
CA ILE A 472 2.91 -11.48 -0.84
C ILE A 472 1.50 -10.95 -0.54
N ALA A 473 0.89 -10.21 -1.47
CA ALA A 473 -0.47 -9.71 -1.36
C ALA A 473 -1.49 -10.85 -1.20
N LEU A 474 -1.39 -11.91 -1.99
CA LEU A 474 -2.27 -13.08 -1.91
C LEU A 474 -2.09 -13.85 -0.60
N ILE A 475 -0.87 -14.01 -0.11
CA ILE A 475 -0.59 -14.65 1.19
C ILE A 475 -1.21 -13.80 2.31
N TYR A 476 -0.98 -12.49 2.31
CA TYR A 476 -1.53 -11.59 3.32
C TYR A 476 -3.06 -11.56 3.27
N PHE A 477 -3.65 -11.51 2.08
CA PHE A 477 -5.08 -11.62 1.87
C PHE A 477 -5.66 -12.91 2.46
N SER A 478 -5.07 -14.05 2.11
CA SER A 478 -5.51 -15.34 2.63
C SER A 478 -5.42 -15.40 4.16
N MET A 479 -4.36 -14.84 4.74
CA MET A 479 -4.19 -14.75 6.19
C MET A 479 -5.30 -13.89 6.82
N THR A 480 -5.68 -12.75 6.20
CA THR A 480 -6.77 -11.90 6.72
C THR A 480 -8.12 -12.62 6.69
N LEU A 481 -8.40 -13.44 5.67
CA LEU A 481 -9.61 -14.25 5.60
C LEU A 481 -9.65 -15.34 6.67
N VAL A 482 -8.54 -16.05 6.87
CA VAL A 482 -8.40 -17.08 7.91
C VAL A 482 -8.58 -16.47 9.31
N ASN A 483 -7.94 -15.33 9.58
CA ASN A 483 -8.06 -14.61 10.84
C ASN A 483 -9.51 -14.19 11.11
N PHE A 484 -10.18 -13.65 10.10
CA PHE A 484 -11.57 -13.22 10.22
C PHE A 484 -12.51 -14.40 10.48
N TYR A 485 -12.35 -15.51 9.76
CA TYR A 485 -13.26 -16.64 9.84
C TYR A 485 -13.08 -17.47 11.12
N TYR A 486 -11.83 -17.81 11.49
CA TYR A 486 -11.55 -18.71 12.61
C TYR A 486 -11.32 -18.00 13.94
N PHE A 487 -10.75 -16.79 13.91
CA PHE A 487 -10.36 -16.06 15.12
C PHE A 487 -11.19 -14.82 15.41
N ASN A 488 -12.18 -14.50 14.55
CA ASN A 488 -12.97 -13.28 14.63
C ASN A 488 -12.09 -12.02 14.72
N PHE A 489 -10.98 -12.00 13.98
CA PHE A 489 -9.98 -10.96 14.05
C PHE A 489 -9.93 -10.17 12.74
N ILE A 490 -10.17 -8.85 12.85
CA ILE A 490 -10.19 -7.93 11.71
C ILE A 490 -8.80 -7.33 11.54
N ASN A 491 -8.10 -7.75 10.48
CA ASN A 491 -6.84 -7.15 10.06
C ASN A 491 -7.09 -6.00 9.08
N ILE A 492 -6.21 -4.98 9.08
CA ILE A 492 -6.12 -4.02 7.98
C ILE A 492 -5.75 -4.76 6.69
N PHE A 493 -6.31 -4.34 5.53
CA PHE A 493 -6.07 -5.07 4.28
C PHE A 493 -5.90 -4.16 3.04
N PRO A 494 -6.90 -3.37 2.60
CA PRO A 494 -6.78 -2.58 1.37
C PRO A 494 -5.63 -1.58 1.39
N THR A 495 -5.41 -0.95 2.53
CA THR A 495 -4.36 0.05 2.70
C THR A 495 -2.96 -0.56 2.69
N VAL A 496 -2.79 -1.81 3.16
CA VAL A 496 -1.53 -2.57 3.04
C VAL A 496 -1.27 -2.95 1.58
N LEU A 497 -2.30 -3.29 0.80
CA LEU A 497 -2.14 -3.52 -0.63
C LEU A 497 -1.74 -2.24 -1.38
N PHE A 498 -2.39 -1.13 -1.04
CA PHE A 498 -2.06 0.18 -1.59
C PHE A 498 -0.62 0.58 -1.27
N GLU A 499 -0.19 0.36 -0.03
CA GLU A 499 1.20 0.55 0.39
C GLU A 499 2.19 -0.24 -0.49
N GLN A 500 1.95 -1.54 -0.68
CA GLN A 500 2.82 -2.39 -1.48
C GLN A 500 2.95 -1.87 -2.92
N LEU A 501 1.86 -1.41 -3.52
CA LEU A 501 1.85 -0.83 -4.86
C LEU A 501 2.65 0.47 -4.92
N VAL A 502 2.45 1.38 -3.98
CA VAL A 502 3.16 2.67 -3.93
C VAL A 502 4.66 2.46 -3.72
N ILE A 503 5.06 1.52 -2.84
CA ILE A 503 6.47 1.18 -2.62
C ILE A 503 7.08 0.61 -3.90
N PHE A 504 6.38 -0.29 -4.57
CA PHE A 504 6.84 -0.89 -5.83
C PHE A 504 7.13 0.19 -6.88
N VAL A 505 6.19 1.10 -7.10
CA VAL A 505 6.35 2.22 -8.05
C VAL A 505 7.50 3.14 -7.63
N GLY A 506 7.59 3.46 -6.35
CA GLY A 506 8.67 4.30 -5.80
C GLY A 506 10.06 3.69 -5.99
N ILE A 507 10.21 2.38 -5.78
CA ILE A 507 11.50 1.69 -5.98
C ILE A 507 11.86 1.59 -7.46
N ILE A 508 10.88 1.37 -8.35
CA ILE A 508 11.14 1.39 -9.81
C ILE A 508 11.63 2.79 -10.23
N GLY A 509 10.95 3.84 -9.79
CA GLY A 509 11.38 5.22 -10.08
C GLY A 509 12.80 5.49 -9.57
N PHE A 510 13.11 5.07 -8.34
CA PHE A 510 14.46 5.17 -7.78
C PHE A 510 15.50 4.41 -8.62
N LYS A 511 15.18 3.19 -9.07
CA LYS A 511 16.08 2.37 -9.89
C LYS A 511 16.36 3.03 -11.22
N ILE A 512 15.34 3.54 -11.91
CA ILE A 512 15.50 4.25 -13.18
C ILE A 512 16.42 5.47 -13.01
N LEU A 513 16.17 6.29 -12.00
CA LEU A 513 16.96 7.50 -11.73
C LEU A 513 18.43 7.17 -11.42
N THR A 514 18.68 6.13 -10.63
CA THR A 514 20.05 5.72 -10.27
C THR A 514 20.79 5.05 -11.43
N GLU A 515 20.11 4.31 -12.29
CA GLU A 515 20.69 3.72 -13.50
C GLU A 515 21.08 4.82 -14.51
N GLU A 516 20.23 5.84 -14.71
CA GLU A 516 20.55 6.97 -15.59
C GLU A 516 21.76 7.78 -15.09
N GLU A 517 21.89 8.03 -13.80
CA GLU A 517 23.05 8.72 -13.23
C GLU A 517 24.35 7.93 -13.42
N ASN A 518 24.31 6.61 -13.20
CA ASN A 518 25.47 5.74 -13.43
C ASN A 518 25.91 5.73 -14.89
N VAL A 519 24.95 5.64 -15.81
CA VAL A 519 25.24 5.70 -17.27
C VAL A 519 25.86 7.05 -17.65
N LYS A 520 25.31 8.17 -17.13
CA LYS A 520 25.89 9.51 -17.37
C LYS A 520 27.30 9.64 -16.81
N TYR A 521 27.54 9.12 -15.62
CA TYR A 521 28.87 9.13 -14.99
C TYR A 521 29.89 8.33 -15.81
N ILE A 522 29.54 7.12 -16.24
CA ILE A 522 30.39 6.29 -17.11
C ILE A 522 30.66 7.02 -18.42
N ARG A 523 29.62 7.51 -19.08
CA ARG A 523 29.74 8.25 -20.34
C ARG A 523 30.69 9.45 -20.19
N ASN A 524 30.51 10.29 -19.18
CA ASN A 524 31.33 11.49 -18.96
C ASN A 524 32.80 11.14 -18.64
N THR A 525 33.04 10.02 -17.96
CA THR A 525 34.39 9.58 -17.62
C THR A 525 35.14 9.05 -18.86
N PHE A 526 34.49 8.18 -19.62
CA PHE A 526 35.10 7.58 -20.79
C PHE A 526 35.18 8.51 -22.00
N SER A 527 34.28 9.50 -22.12
CA SER A 527 34.33 10.51 -23.21
C SER A 527 35.59 11.39 -23.19
N LYS A 528 36.38 11.32 -22.10
CA LYS A 528 37.70 11.98 -22.07
C LYS A 528 38.80 11.21 -22.76
N PHE A 529 38.58 9.95 -23.04
CA PHE A 529 39.62 9.04 -23.64
C PHE A 529 39.25 8.56 -25.04
N VAL A 530 37.97 8.45 -25.35
CA VAL A 530 37.45 7.97 -26.62
C VAL A 530 36.30 8.81 -27.15
N SER A 531 35.99 8.73 -28.44
CA SER A 531 34.86 9.46 -29.02
C SER A 531 33.53 9.00 -28.41
N LYS A 532 32.53 9.88 -28.48
CA LYS A 532 31.20 9.61 -27.96
C LYS A 532 30.58 8.31 -28.55
N ASP A 533 30.76 8.10 -29.83
CA ASP A 533 30.23 6.91 -30.53
C ASP A 533 30.85 5.61 -29.99
N VAL A 534 32.11 5.65 -29.61
CA VAL A 534 32.81 4.53 -28.96
C VAL A 534 32.28 4.26 -27.57
N VAL A 535 32.01 5.30 -26.77
CA VAL A 535 31.41 5.15 -25.44
C VAL A 535 30.01 4.55 -25.56
N ASP A 536 29.20 5.01 -26.48
CA ASP A 536 27.83 4.53 -26.68
C ASP A 536 27.81 3.05 -27.12
N GLU A 537 28.77 2.61 -27.91
CA GLU A 537 28.91 1.19 -28.31
C GLU A 537 29.37 0.32 -27.11
N LEU A 538 30.31 0.79 -26.32
CA LEU A 538 30.76 0.11 -25.09
C LEU A 538 29.63 -0.04 -24.07
N LEU A 539 28.76 0.97 -23.93
CA LEU A 539 27.60 0.92 -23.03
C LEU A 539 26.52 -0.07 -23.52
N LYS A 540 26.40 -0.29 -24.86
CA LYS A 540 25.49 -1.29 -25.42
C LYS A 540 25.98 -2.72 -25.18
N ASN A 541 27.31 -2.93 -25.20
CA ASN A 541 27.95 -4.24 -25.08
C ASN A 541 28.99 -4.26 -23.94
N PRO A 542 28.58 -4.25 -22.67
CA PRO A 542 29.51 -4.21 -21.53
C PRO A 542 30.49 -5.39 -21.47
N GLU A 543 30.12 -6.53 -22.02
CA GLU A 543 30.98 -7.73 -22.04
C GLU A 543 32.23 -7.54 -22.96
N SER A 544 32.19 -6.55 -23.85
CA SER A 544 33.36 -6.20 -24.70
C SER A 544 34.48 -5.55 -23.89
N ILE A 545 34.28 -5.20 -22.64
CA ILE A 545 35.26 -4.58 -21.72
C ILE A 545 36.10 -5.66 -20.98
N ALA A 546 35.81 -6.94 -21.13
CA ALA A 546 36.57 -8.00 -20.47
C ALA A 546 38.05 -8.02 -20.86
N LEU A 547 38.93 -8.49 -19.93
CA LEU A 547 40.35 -8.73 -20.22
C LEU A 547 40.49 -9.62 -21.43
N GLY A 548 41.20 -9.13 -22.47
CA GLY A 548 41.45 -9.82 -23.71
C GLY A 548 41.40 -8.87 -24.88
N GLY A 549 41.96 -9.28 -26.01
CA GLY A 549 41.98 -8.52 -27.27
C GLY A 549 41.41 -9.32 -28.41
N ALA A 550 40.79 -8.62 -29.36
CA ALA A 550 40.34 -9.19 -30.61
C ALA A 550 41.33 -8.84 -31.75
N LYS A 551 41.60 -9.79 -32.64
CA LYS A 551 42.38 -9.54 -33.85
C LYS A 551 41.52 -8.70 -34.81
N ARG A 552 42.00 -7.48 -35.11
CA ARG A 552 41.31 -6.54 -36.01
C ARG A 552 42.28 -5.93 -36.99
N GLU A 553 41.81 -5.55 -38.16
CA GLU A 553 42.54 -4.69 -39.07
C GLU A 553 42.33 -3.23 -38.61
N ILE A 554 43.40 -2.55 -38.36
CA ILE A 554 43.42 -1.14 -37.89
C ILE A 554 44.44 -0.34 -38.68
N THR A 555 44.29 1.01 -38.63
CA THR A 555 45.37 1.90 -39.04
C THR A 555 45.93 2.54 -37.78
N ILE A 556 47.20 2.30 -37.53
CA ILE A 556 47.94 2.90 -36.41
C ILE A 556 48.56 4.22 -36.85
N PHE A 557 48.58 5.15 -35.91
CA PHE A 557 49.14 6.49 -36.05
C PHE A 557 50.11 6.75 -34.92
N PHE A 558 51.27 7.26 -35.27
CA PHE A 558 52.23 7.83 -34.34
C PHE A 558 52.60 9.23 -34.81
N SER A 559 52.64 10.18 -33.86
CA SER A 559 53.25 11.48 -34.10
C SER A 559 54.21 11.83 -32.98
N ASP A 560 55.29 12.54 -33.32
CA ASP A 560 56.33 12.96 -32.39
C ASP A 560 56.81 14.38 -32.74
N ILE A 561 57.20 15.15 -31.69
CA ILE A 561 57.67 16.55 -31.89
C ILE A 561 59.14 16.52 -32.28
N ARG A 562 59.46 17.19 -33.40
CA ARG A 562 60.82 17.32 -33.87
C ARG A 562 61.65 18.21 -32.99
N GLY A 563 62.80 17.69 -32.53
CA GLY A 563 63.70 18.45 -31.69
C GLY A 563 63.17 18.84 -30.32
N PHE A 564 62.21 18.05 -29.79
CA PHE A 564 61.59 18.28 -28.48
C PHE A 564 62.59 18.50 -27.36
N THR A 565 63.69 17.73 -27.36
CA THR A 565 64.78 17.88 -26.35
C THR A 565 65.33 19.32 -26.34
N THR A 566 65.55 19.90 -27.51
CA THR A 566 66.05 21.31 -27.65
C THR A 566 64.99 22.30 -27.19
N ILE A 567 63.71 22.06 -27.46
CA ILE A 567 62.61 22.92 -27.05
C ILE A 567 62.45 22.83 -25.52
N SER A 568 62.56 21.64 -24.92
CA SER A 568 62.43 21.41 -23.50
C SER A 568 63.58 22.01 -22.66
N GLU A 569 64.78 22.08 -23.28
CA GLU A 569 65.94 22.74 -22.66
C GLU A 569 65.87 24.27 -22.71
N ALA A 570 65.15 24.80 -23.72
CA ALA A 570 65.04 26.23 -23.93
C ALA A 570 63.89 26.88 -23.14
N LEU A 571 62.90 26.11 -22.67
CA LEU A 571 61.73 26.56 -21.96
C LEU A 571 61.78 26.18 -20.47
N GLY A 572 61.24 27.03 -19.60
CA GLY A 572 60.95 26.66 -18.24
C GLY A 572 59.91 25.54 -18.14
N PRO A 573 59.90 24.76 -17.04
CA PRO A 573 58.97 23.60 -16.94
C PRO A 573 57.48 23.97 -17.07
N GLU A 574 57.08 25.14 -16.58
CA GLU A 574 55.66 25.64 -16.65
C GLU A 574 55.28 26.02 -18.06
N ASP A 575 56.16 26.73 -18.78
CA ASP A 575 55.94 27.15 -20.16
C ASP A 575 55.94 25.96 -21.09
N LEU A 576 56.84 24.97 -20.85
CA LEU A 576 56.87 23.71 -21.60
C LEU A 576 55.56 22.94 -21.45
N VAL A 577 55.04 22.78 -20.23
CA VAL A 577 53.79 22.08 -19.99
C VAL A 577 52.62 22.82 -20.64
N THR A 578 52.62 24.14 -20.60
CA THR A 578 51.57 24.97 -21.24
C THR A 578 51.57 24.77 -22.76
N LEU A 579 52.75 24.86 -23.40
CA LEU A 579 52.93 24.68 -24.83
C LEU A 579 52.54 23.24 -25.27
N LEU A 580 52.98 22.23 -24.48
CA LEU A 580 52.68 20.83 -24.74
C LEU A 580 51.19 20.52 -24.61
N ASN A 581 50.52 21.05 -23.58
CA ASN A 581 49.07 20.89 -23.39
C ASN A 581 48.27 21.56 -24.53
N GLU A 582 48.68 22.72 -24.99
CA GLU A 582 48.06 23.42 -26.14
C GLU A 582 48.16 22.57 -27.39
N TYR A 583 49.37 22.05 -27.68
CA TYR A 583 49.63 21.16 -28.81
C TYR A 583 48.83 19.86 -28.70
N LEU A 584 48.97 19.11 -27.59
CA LEU A 584 48.30 17.82 -27.39
C LEU A 584 46.80 17.93 -27.47
N SER A 585 46.23 19.00 -26.89
CA SER A 585 44.76 19.22 -26.95
C SER A 585 44.27 19.42 -28.39
N ALA A 586 44.95 20.30 -29.16
CA ALA A 586 44.56 20.58 -30.52
C ALA A 586 44.71 19.33 -31.45
N MET A 587 45.79 18.58 -31.30
CA MET A 587 46.00 17.35 -32.11
C MET A 587 45.02 16.24 -31.72
N THR A 588 44.71 16.11 -30.45
CA THR A 588 43.75 15.11 -29.94
C THR A 588 42.32 15.39 -30.40
N GLU A 589 41.91 16.67 -30.40
CA GLU A 589 40.57 17.03 -30.88
C GLU A 589 40.36 16.64 -32.32
N ILE A 590 41.39 16.84 -33.19
CA ILE A 590 41.33 16.41 -34.60
C ILE A 590 41.26 14.89 -34.73
N ILE A 591 42.05 14.12 -33.96
CA ILE A 591 41.99 12.65 -33.99
C ILE A 591 40.57 12.16 -33.64
N ILE A 592 39.96 12.72 -32.56
CA ILE A 592 38.62 12.34 -32.13
C ILE A 592 37.55 12.76 -33.14
N GLU A 593 37.64 13.97 -33.71
CA GLU A 593 36.73 14.47 -34.74
C GLU A 593 36.67 13.55 -35.95
N TYR A 594 37.85 13.05 -36.36
CA TYR A 594 37.97 12.09 -37.47
C TYR A 594 37.87 10.64 -37.03
N LYS A 595 37.15 10.35 -35.94
CA LYS A 595 36.81 8.97 -35.47
C LYS A 595 38.00 8.12 -35.03
N GLY A 596 39.10 8.74 -34.64
CA GLY A 596 40.25 8.05 -34.10
C GLY A 596 40.08 7.75 -32.61
N THR A 597 40.77 6.70 -32.16
CA THR A 597 40.88 6.33 -30.75
C THR A 597 42.28 6.66 -30.26
N ILE A 598 42.37 7.49 -29.21
CA ILE A 598 43.67 7.77 -28.57
C ILE A 598 44.05 6.55 -27.73
N ASP A 599 45.25 6.01 -27.97
CA ASP A 599 45.81 4.99 -27.09
C ASP A 599 46.47 5.62 -25.86
N LYS A 600 47.51 6.40 -26.09
CA LYS A 600 48.26 7.05 -25.02
C LYS A 600 49.13 8.18 -25.54
N TYR A 601 49.57 9.02 -24.62
CA TYR A 601 50.66 9.97 -24.83
C TYR A 601 51.97 9.35 -24.31
N MET A 602 53.05 9.47 -25.06
CA MET A 602 54.37 8.97 -24.70
C MET A 602 55.35 10.17 -24.67
N GLY A 603 55.23 10.97 -23.55
CA GLY A 603 55.91 12.25 -23.49
C GLY A 603 55.25 13.28 -24.42
N ASP A 604 55.94 13.68 -25.47
CA ASP A 604 55.46 14.60 -26.52
C ASP A 604 54.85 13.86 -27.73
N ALA A 605 54.93 12.53 -27.76
CA ALA A 605 54.37 11.71 -28.81
C ALA A 605 52.93 11.30 -28.56
N ILE A 606 52.11 11.20 -29.64
CA ILE A 606 50.73 10.71 -29.63
C ILE A 606 50.67 9.37 -30.33
N MET A 607 50.10 8.38 -29.67
CA MET A 607 49.71 7.12 -30.27
C MET A 607 48.19 7.04 -30.39
N ALA A 608 47.68 6.78 -31.59
CA ALA A 608 46.28 6.65 -31.89
C ALA A 608 46.02 5.58 -32.98
N PHE A 609 44.79 5.10 -33.07
CA PHE A 609 44.41 4.15 -34.10
C PHE A 609 42.97 4.31 -34.56
N TRP A 610 42.63 3.76 -35.75
CA TRP A 610 41.30 3.71 -36.33
C TRP A 610 40.91 2.26 -36.64
N GLY A 611 39.58 1.93 -36.54
CA GLY A 611 39.05 0.61 -36.84
C GLY A 611 38.74 -0.23 -35.61
N ALA A 612 38.95 0.33 -34.39
CA ALA A 612 38.55 -0.26 -33.13
C ALA A 612 38.35 0.87 -32.07
N PRO A 613 37.50 0.66 -31.02
CA PRO A 613 36.66 -0.50 -30.76
C PRO A 613 35.51 -0.66 -31.77
N VAL A 614 35.05 0.43 -32.36
CA VAL A 614 34.01 0.42 -33.40
C VAL A 614 34.63 0.10 -34.74
N PRO A 615 34.16 -0.92 -35.48
CA PRO A 615 34.63 -1.19 -36.82
C PRO A 615 34.40 0.02 -37.76
N LEU A 616 35.41 0.40 -38.48
CA LEU A 616 35.39 1.52 -39.43
C LEU A 616 35.98 1.06 -40.76
N GLU A 617 35.16 0.93 -41.79
CA GLU A 617 35.61 0.42 -43.08
C GLU A 617 36.71 1.30 -43.72
N ASP A 618 36.55 2.62 -43.64
CA ASP A 618 37.47 3.61 -44.17
C ASP A 618 38.57 4.05 -43.16
N HIS A 619 38.95 3.19 -42.21
CA HIS A 619 39.90 3.56 -41.14
C HIS A 619 41.20 4.16 -41.64
N ALA A 620 41.75 3.65 -42.77
CA ALA A 620 42.95 4.19 -43.39
C ALA A 620 42.74 5.59 -43.94
N TYR A 621 41.61 5.87 -44.57
CA TYR A 621 41.29 7.19 -45.08
C TYR A 621 41.09 8.24 -43.98
N TYR A 622 40.35 7.89 -42.92
CA TYR A 622 40.15 8.82 -41.79
C TYR A 622 41.47 9.13 -41.07
N SER A 623 42.41 8.19 -40.98
CA SER A 623 43.72 8.47 -40.40
C SER A 623 44.54 9.43 -41.29
N CYS A 624 44.46 9.30 -42.61
CA CYS A 624 45.08 10.25 -43.53
C CYS A 624 44.47 11.64 -43.44
N LEU A 625 43.14 11.71 -43.37
CA LEU A 625 42.42 12.99 -43.13
C LEU A 625 42.88 13.67 -41.86
N ALA A 626 42.81 12.95 -40.71
CA ALA A 626 43.26 13.48 -39.44
C ALA A 626 44.69 14.03 -39.48
N SER A 627 45.60 13.25 -40.10
CA SER A 627 47.01 13.66 -40.26
C SER A 627 47.18 14.93 -41.06
N LEU A 628 46.47 15.08 -42.18
CA LEU A 628 46.52 16.30 -43.01
C LEU A 628 45.93 17.49 -42.28
N TYR A 629 44.80 17.36 -41.61
CA TYR A 629 44.18 18.43 -40.83
C TYR A 629 45.01 18.79 -39.60
N GLN A 630 45.72 17.86 -38.98
CA GLN A 630 46.69 18.18 -37.94
C GLN A 630 47.81 19.07 -38.44
N MET A 631 48.39 18.79 -39.62
CA MET A 631 49.41 19.64 -40.23
C MET A 631 48.87 21.01 -40.56
N GLN A 632 47.64 21.13 -41.08
CA GLN A 632 47.00 22.40 -41.35
C GLN A 632 46.78 23.20 -40.08
N HIS A 633 46.28 22.55 -39.02
CA HIS A 633 46.03 23.21 -37.74
C HIS A 633 47.35 23.62 -37.05
N LEU A 634 48.36 22.76 -37.12
CA LEU A 634 49.69 23.06 -36.58
C LEU A 634 50.31 24.29 -37.23
N ASN A 635 50.14 24.48 -38.55
CA ASN A 635 50.60 25.68 -39.24
C ASN A 635 49.94 26.94 -38.66
N LYS A 636 48.63 26.89 -38.30
CA LYS A 636 47.93 28.02 -37.64
C LYS A 636 48.47 28.26 -36.24
N LEU A 637 48.70 27.23 -35.48
CA LEU A 637 49.31 27.33 -34.13
C LEU A 637 50.71 27.89 -34.20
N GLN A 638 51.51 27.50 -35.17
CA GLN A 638 52.89 28.03 -35.37
C GLN A 638 52.88 29.52 -35.66
N GLU A 639 51.92 30.03 -36.46
CA GLU A 639 51.75 31.48 -36.67
C GLU A 639 51.43 32.24 -35.37
N ASP A 640 50.62 31.64 -34.52
CA ASP A 640 50.24 32.20 -33.25
C ASP A 640 51.36 32.16 -32.21
N TRP A 641 52.07 31.04 -32.12
CA TRP A 641 53.29 30.91 -31.30
C TRP A 641 54.36 31.91 -31.68
N LYS A 642 54.58 32.18 -33.01
CA LYS A 642 55.50 33.22 -33.49
C LYS A 642 55.11 34.60 -32.97
N LYS A 643 53.81 34.95 -32.96
CA LYS A 643 53.33 36.23 -32.41
C LYS A 643 53.60 36.33 -30.91
N ARG A 644 53.45 35.24 -30.18
CA ARG A 644 53.66 35.13 -28.74
C ARG A 644 55.16 34.94 -28.39
N LYS A 645 56.07 34.80 -29.35
CA LYS A 645 57.49 34.51 -29.18
C LYS A 645 57.79 33.21 -28.47
N VAL A 646 56.92 32.22 -28.65
CA VAL A 646 57.07 30.86 -28.16
C VAL A 646 57.72 29.98 -29.26
N PRO A 647 58.57 28.97 -28.92
CA PRO A 647 59.17 28.10 -29.93
C PRO A 647 58.10 27.40 -30.75
N SER A 648 58.31 27.36 -32.08
CA SER A 648 57.40 26.66 -32.98
C SER A 648 57.68 25.16 -32.95
N ILE A 649 56.60 24.36 -32.83
CA ILE A 649 56.66 22.89 -32.89
C ILE A 649 56.48 22.46 -34.33
N ASP A 650 57.31 21.52 -34.78
CA ASP A 650 57.09 20.71 -36.01
C ASP A 650 56.98 19.24 -35.65
N ILE A 651 56.21 18.44 -36.42
CA ILE A 651 55.93 17.04 -36.10
C ILE A 651 56.26 16.11 -37.29
N GLY A 652 56.58 14.88 -36.89
CA GLY A 652 56.56 13.75 -37.83
C GLY A 652 55.38 12.81 -37.54
N ILE A 653 54.71 12.30 -38.58
CA ILE A 653 53.57 11.38 -38.48
C ILE A 653 53.89 10.13 -39.28
N GLY A 654 53.64 8.98 -38.64
CA GLY A 654 53.75 7.65 -39.26
C GLY A 654 52.42 6.91 -39.26
N LEU A 655 52.00 6.44 -40.47
CA LEU A 655 50.75 5.69 -40.66
C LEU A 655 51.02 4.29 -41.17
N ASN A 656 50.44 3.31 -40.52
CA ASN A 656 50.52 1.93 -41.00
C ASN A 656 49.23 1.17 -40.81
N THR A 657 48.77 0.43 -41.83
CA THR A 657 47.56 -0.37 -41.81
C THR A 657 47.90 -1.85 -41.70
N GLY A 658 47.21 -2.59 -40.86
CA GLY A 658 47.38 -4.02 -40.77
C GLY A 658 46.67 -4.66 -39.59
N SER A 659 46.87 -5.96 -39.47
CA SER A 659 46.25 -6.75 -38.38
C SER A 659 46.98 -6.53 -37.06
N ALA A 660 46.20 -6.23 -36.02
CA ALA A 660 46.69 -6.09 -34.67
C ALA A 660 45.71 -6.72 -33.68
N VAL A 661 46.17 -7.02 -32.47
CA VAL A 661 45.30 -7.38 -31.36
C VAL A 661 44.94 -6.10 -30.61
N VAL A 662 43.64 -5.78 -30.54
CA VAL A 662 43.13 -4.57 -29.88
C VAL A 662 42.20 -4.97 -28.75
N GLY A 663 42.36 -4.40 -27.58
CA GLY A 663 41.52 -4.68 -26.41
C GLY A 663 42.10 -4.20 -25.09
N ASN A 664 41.47 -4.61 -24.00
CA ASN A 664 41.94 -4.31 -22.65
C ASN A 664 43.16 -5.21 -22.30
N MET A 665 44.33 -4.61 -22.21
CA MET A 665 45.58 -5.30 -21.90
C MET A 665 46.20 -4.78 -20.62
N GLY A 666 46.74 -5.68 -19.81
CA GLY A 666 47.38 -5.34 -18.55
C GLY A 666 47.05 -6.35 -17.45
N SER A 667 47.05 -5.89 -16.22
CA SER A 667 46.68 -6.70 -15.05
C SER A 667 45.27 -6.43 -14.59
N SER A 668 44.72 -7.27 -13.69
CA SER A 668 43.40 -7.03 -13.06
C SER A 668 43.30 -5.72 -12.30
N HIS A 669 44.41 -5.08 -11.96
CA HIS A 669 44.47 -3.81 -11.22
C HIS A 669 44.72 -2.59 -12.10
N ARG A 670 45.33 -2.79 -13.26
CA ARG A 670 45.61 -1.71 -14.23
C ARG A 670 45.50 -2.25 -15.65
N MET A 671 44.55 -1.76 -16.37
CA MET A 671 44.27 -2.10 -17.77
C MET A 671 44.27 -0.85 -18.61
N ASP A 672 44.88 -0.93 -19.77
CA ASP A 672 44.83 0.09 -20.82
C ASP A 672 44.12 -0.50 -22.04
N TYR A 673 43.22 0.22 -22.66
CA TYR A 673 42.67 -0.15 -23.96
C TYR A 673 43.68 0.23 -25.01
N THR A 674 44.37 -0.76 -25.55
CA THR A 674 45.54 -0.55 -26.40
C THR A 674 45.58 -1.57 -27.55
N CYS A 675 46.51 -1.38 -28.48
CA CYS A 675 46.75 -2.30 -29.58
C CYS A 675 48.19 -2.85 -29.55
N MET A 676 48.31 -4.11 -29.91
CA MET A 676 49.64 -4.81 -29.99
C MET A 676 49.79 -5.59 -31.28
N GLY A 677 51.01 -5.63 -31.78
CA GLY A 677 51.39 -6.42 -32.96
C GLY A 677 52.50 -5.77 -33.77
N ASP A 678 52.95 -6.45 -34.78
CA ASP A 678 54.01 -5.97 -35.68
C ASP A 678 53.60 -4.71 -36.48
N THR A 679 52.31 -4.59 -36.74
CA THR A 679 51.68 -3.40 -37.37
C THR A 679 51.98 -2.13 -36.62
N ILE A 680 51.98 -2.18 -35.28
CA ILE A 680 52.22 -1.03 -34.40
C ILE A 680 53.67 -0.61 -34.45
N ASN A 681 54.57 -1.58 -34.38
CA ASN A 681 56.00 -1.32 -34.45
C ASN A 681 56.43 -0.68 -35.79
N LEU A 682 55.80 -1.08 -36.90
CA LEU A 682 56.05 -0.46 -38.20
C LEU A 682 55.58 1.00 -38.22
N GLY A 683 54.38 1.29 -37.70
CA GLY A 683 53.87 2.67 -37.65
C GLY A 683 54.81 3.61 -36.91
N SER A 684 55.29 3.19 -35.70
CA SER A 684 56.25 3.98 -34.92
C SER A 684 57.58 4.23 -35.68
N ARG A 685 58.06 3.25 -36.44
CA ARG A 685 59.30 3.41 -37.22
C ARG A 685 59.11 4.34 -38.41
N LEU A 686 57.94 4.33 -39.06
CA LEU A 686 57.61 5.23 -40.13
C LEU A 686 57.59 6.69 -39.66
N GLU A 687 57.08 6.92 -38.44
CA GLU A 687 57.16 8.25 -37.80
C GLU A 687 58.65 8.69 -37.75
N GLY A 688 59.53 7.88 -37.15
CA GLY A 688 60.94 8.23 -36.99
C GLY A 688 61.68 8.41 -38.36
N SER A 689 61.21 7.77 -39.43
CA SER A 689 61.78 7.92 -40.78
C SER A 689 61.54 9.30 -41.39
N ASN A 690 60.55 10.04 -40.96
CA ASN A 690 60.27 11.39 -41.46
C ASN A 690 61.48 12.30 -41.38
N LYS A 691 62.32 12.16 -40.33
CA LYS A 691 63.52 12.95 -40.16
C LYS A 691 64.56 12.71 -41.27
N ALA A 692 64.70 11.46 -41.66
CA ALA A 692 65.66 11.09 -42.69
C ALA A 692 65.27 11.55 -44.10
N TYR A 693 63.93 11.53 -44.40
CA TYR A 693 63.39 11.88 -45.69
C TYR A 693 62.92 13.35 -45.80
N GLY A 694 62.99 14.10 -44.71
CA GLY A 694 62.57 15.51 -44.72
C GLY A 694 61.05 15.68 -44.95
N THR A 695 60.27 14.70 -44.61
CA THR A 695 58.81 14.64 -44.78
C THR A 695 58.07 14.86 -43.47
N ASN A 696 56.79 15.20 -43.48
CA ASN A 696 55.99 15.34 -42.29
C ASN A 696 55.07 14.13 -42.04
N ILE A 697 54.61 13.47 -43.12
CA ILE A 697 53.68 12.33 -42.97
C ILE A 697 54.20 11.18 -43.87
N ILE A 698 54.56 10.06 -43.26
CA ILE A 698 54.95 8.86 -43.99
C ILE A 698 53.89 7.78 -43.72
N MET A 699 53.45 7.12 -44.80
CA MET A 699 52.59 5.95 -44.72
C MET A 699 53.22 4.73 -45.39
N SER A 700 52.85 3.52 -44.88
CA SER A 700 53.26 2.27 -45.53
C SER A 700 52.47 2.01 -46.81
N GLU A 701 53.00 1.10 -47.65
CA GLU A 701 52.29 0.55 -48.83
C GLU A 701 50.90 -0.02 -48.40
N TYR A 702 50.80 -0.64 -47.21
CA TYR A 702 49.56 -1.23 -46.76
C TYR A 702 48.47 -0.16 -46.49
N THR A 703 48.86 1.03 -46.04
CA THR A 703 47.94 2.16 -45.91
C THR A 703 47.66 2.78 -47.28
N TYR A 704 48.69 2.97 -48.10
CA TYR A 704 48.57 3.57 -49.41
C TYR A 704 47.59 2.81 -50.31
N GLU A 705 47.69 1.48 -50.36
CA GLU A 705 46.80 0.65 -51.20
C GLU A 705 45.33 0.83 -50.86
N LYS A 706 45.00 1.12 -49.64
CA LYS A 706 43.61 1.38 -49.20
C LYS A 706 43.10 2.79 -49.56
N VAL A 707 43.99 3.73 -49.84
CA VAL A 707 43.61 5.15 -50.03
C VAL A 707 44.10 5.77 -51.32
N LYS A 708 44.82 5.00 -52.19
CA LYS A 708 45.52 5.49 -53.39
C LYS A 708 44.65 6.32 -54.33
N ASP A 709 43.36 6.00 -54.45
CA ASP A 709 42.45 6.69 -55.36
C ASP A 709 41.88 8.01 -54.72
N ARG A 710 42.19 8.25 -53.46
CA ARG A 710 41.61 9.35 -52.66
C ARG A 710 42.65 10.32 -52.10
N VAL A 711 43.96 9.98 -52.20
CA VAL A 711 45.03 10.80 -51.67
C VAL A 711 46.12 11.03 -52.73
N TYR A 712 46.76 12.19 -52.67
CA TYR A 712 48.04 12.45 -53.39
C TYR A 712 49.19 11.98 -52.50
N ALA A 713 50.01 11.06 -53.05
CA ALA A 713 51.15 10.56 -52.32
C ALA A 713 52.35 10.39 -53.27
N ARG A 714 53.55 10.53 -52.70
CA ARG A 714 54.82 10.32 -53.42
C ARG A 714 55.52 9.11 -52.84
N GLU A 715 55.96 8.17 -53.74
CA GLU A 715 56.79 7.10 -53.30
C GLU A 715 58.16 7.63 -52.88
N LEU A 716 58.62 7.22 -51.69
CA LEU A 716 59.88 7.66 -51.16
C LEU A 716 61.04 6.62 -51.39
N ASP A 717 60.79 5.43 -50.86
CA ASP A 717 61.83 4.39 -50.86
C ASP A 717 61.23 2.99 -50.57
N LEU A 718 62.07 1.97 -50.71
CA LEU A 718 61.84 0.58 -50.33
C LEU A 718 62.72 0.27 -49.12
N VAL A 719 62.20 0.42 -47.92
CA VAL A 719 63.04 0.35 -46.71
C VAL A 719 62.92 -0.99 -46.00
N GLN A 720 64.09 -1.55 -45.63
CA GLN A 720 64.15 -2.72 -44.79
C GLN A 720 64.12 -2.25 -43.31
N VAL A 721 62.97 -2.36 -42.69
CA VAL A 721 62.79 -1.89 -41.31
C VAL A 721 63.37 -2.93 -40.33
N LYS A 722 64.17 -2.51 -39.35
CA LYS A 722 64.85 -3.38 -38.38
C LYS A 722 63.86 -4.40 -37.80
N GLY A 723 64.13 -5.71 -37.98
CA GLY A 723 63.29 -6.82 -37.50
C GLY A 723 62.25 -7.33 -38.52
N LYS A 724 62.15 -6.74 -39.76
CA LYS A 724 61.40 -7.33 -40.86
C LYS A 724 62.40 -7.96 -41.90
N THR A 725 62.02 -9.15 -42.38
CA THR A 725 62.76 -9.85 -43.41
C THR A 725 62.44 -9.34 -44.79
N GLN A 726 61.25 -8.80 -44.98
CA GLN A 726 60.84 -8.22 -46.30
C GLN A 726 60.84 -6.68 -46.19
N PRO A 727 61.36 -6.00 -47.20
CA PRO A 727 61.34 -4.56 -47.30
C PRO A 727 59.91 -4.07 -47.49
N VAL A 728 59.60 -2.85 -46.97
CA VAL A 728 58.29 -2.23 -47.06
C VAL A 728 58.45 -0.93 -47.87
N ARG A 729 57.58 -0.74 -48.84
CA ARG A 729 57.52 0.48 -49.61
C ARG A 729 56.84 1.60 -48.81
N ILE A 730 57.43 2.77 -48.77
CA ILE A 730 56.95 3.93 -48.00
C ILE A 730 56.62 5.08 -48.94
N TYR A 731 55.54 5.83 -48.50
CA TYR A 731 55.02 6.91 -49.29
C TYR A 731 54.86 8.19 -48.37
N GLU A 732 55.17 9.36 -48.92
CA GLU A 732 54.80 10.63 -48.30
C GLU A 732 53.35 10.91 -48.65
N LEU A 733 52.51 11.24 -47.64
CA LEU A 733 51.17 11.75 -47.83
C LEU A 733 51.21 13.28 -48.04
N ILE A 734 50.74 13.74 -49.18
CA ILE A 734 50.85 15.16 -49.60
C ILE A 734 49.49 15.88 -49.51
N GLY A 735 48.38 15.23 -49.82
CA GLY A 735 47.05 15.85 -49.83
C GLY A 735 45.96 14.89 -50.26
N LEU A 736 44.74 15.44 -50.41
CA LEU A 736 43.55 14.70 -50.84
C LEU A 736 43.26 14.95 -52.32
N VAL A 737 42.74 13.94 -53.02
CA VAL A 737 42.19 14.09 -54.36
C VAL A 737 40.84 14.78 -54.25
N ASN A 738 40.63 15.88 -55.04
CA ASN A 738 39.39 16.67 -55.08
C ASN A 738 39.06 17.53 -53.85
N ASP A 739 40.04 17.91 -53.02
CA ASP A 739 39.85 18.86 -51.95
C ASP A 739 40.55 20.20 -52.27
N ALA A 740 39.78 21.24 -52.54
CA ALA A 740 40.28 22.57 -52.95
C ALA A 740 41.20 23.22 -51.89
N ASP A 741 41.01 22.91 -50.60
CA ASP A 741 41.85 23.44 -49.54
C ASP A 741 43.22 22.73 -49.46
N PHE A 742 43.31 21.46 -49.83
CA PHE A 742 44.57 20.74 -49.90
C PHE A 742 45.34 20.91 -51.23
N GLU A 743 44.73 21.37 -52.31
CA GLU A 743 45.42 21.77 -53.51
C GLU A 743 46.45 22.88 -53.28
N LYS A 744 46.20 23.76 -52.30
CA LYS A 744 47.10 24.85 -51.91
C LYS A 744 48.37 24.39 -51.19
N PHE A 745 48.41 23.14 -50.70
CA PHE A 745 49.57 22.56 -50.01
C PHE A 745 50.41 21.65 -50.86
N LYS A 746 50.09 21.51 -52.15
CA LYS A 746 50.97 20.80 -53.08
C LYS A 746 52.35 21.45 -53.13
N ARG A 747 53.35 20.82 -52.52
CA ARG A 747 54.74 21.17 -52.78
C ARG A 747 55.02 20.86 -54.22
N PRO A 748 55.68 21.70 -55.02
CA PRO A 748 56.13 21.38 -56.36
C PRO A 748 56.96 20.14 -56.25
N LEU A 749 56.60 19.10 -57.03
CA LEU A 749 57.44 17.92 -57.27
C LEU A 749 58.76 18.40 -57.85
N GLN A 750 59.86 18.43 -57.06
CA GLN A 750 61.23 18.58 -57.56
C GLN A 750 61.78 17.24 -57.94
#